data_8b2b9644c2d4258c389b96f3c185ab19
#
_entry.id   8b2b9644c2d4258c389b96f3c185ab19
#
_cell.length_a   1.000
_cell.length_b   1.000
_cell.length_c   1.000
_cell.angle_alpha   90.00
_cell.angle_beta   90.00
_cell.angle_gamma   90.00
#
_symmetry.space_group_name_H-M   'P 1'
#
loop_
_entity.id
_entity.type
_entity.pdbx_description
1 polymer ?
#
loop_
_entity_poly.entity_id
_entity_poly.type
_entity_poly.pdbx_seq_one_letter_code
_entity_poly.pdbx_strand_id
1 'polypeptide(L)'
;MTLYKHIGVFAWLSLAGMTWTSCGILVKPLHEEVNPWIGTGGHGHTYPGATSPFGMVQLSPDTRLEGWDGCGGYHDTDSVIYGFSHTHLQGTGVSDYGDVLVMPCTQYKQGEQWRDKYQSGFQKSTENGHAGYYAVTLEDHAIRAELTTTPHVGIHRYRLETPDTLTWIVDLDHRDDLVHYSIEPRGRRMLVGHRVSKNWAEEQHVYFAMKFDHDFDWGDQLGIISKSDTLTDGTLEQEMTMVPVFVADFGVLSELNVHVALSFCDIDGALANLEAEAAEFGFDTHLDQNQARWDNQLGRIEVEGGTQAERTTFYTALYHATTVPNLASDVDGRYRGTDLHVHQLGLDEGDHYTVFSLWDTYRALHPLLAWIEPTRTRDMVRTMIRMYQEGGQLPVWELASNYTGCMIGYHSVPVMVDALAWDINDWNQSLALEAMIQAADSIHLGLDAYAELGYIPSDHEHESVSKTLEYAFDDACIARMAGHLDEPDVEVRFRQRASNWTNLYNPVSKFIQPKRKGAWNEGFDPREVNFNFTEANAWHYLFAAQHDIQGQATLAGGDSAYLAKIDAMFNAPVQTTGRVQPDITGLRGQYAHGNEPSHHVSYLASYAGAPHQSAERVRDICTHLYDDSPAGLCGNEDCGQMSAWYVWSALGMYPVEPGSGQLVLGSPMFDKALVRPAQGAPTTLNAPKAGTRTYIEQTAWTSLDGKAEVGALRSFVTSRQLREGGTLDLTMTSTPSLQFGLKPEDRPTSRWESPNFLAVPGIEAPRTFQAQDTTFQLQHIHPAAVLSYSLDEGATWRTYEAPVTIQETTHVLAKAALHDVNSSTVEHTILKVNHAWKMTLEHAPDNQYLAGGDQALIDGLEGSHDFRTGEWQGFWGVPMVARIDLGRVCDVQNVEVHALQDIKPWIWAPRHVEFSASQEGHEFEFEGRVDVTAAENDTDVQVVTYRLDKPIHTRYLEIAAAPHSSIPEWHLGRGNDRWMFFDEIQVDIEAP
;
A
#
# COMPACT_ATOMS: atom_id res chain seq x y z
N MET A 1 21.65 7.23 -83.32
CA MET A 1 22.88 7.22 -84.09
C MET A 1 24.01 6.86 -83.15
N THR A 2 24.49 5.63 -83.29
CA THR A 2 25.82 5.09 -83.24
C THR A 2 26.40 4.90 -81.81
N LEU A 3 26.44 3.69 -81.24
CA LEU A 3 27.26 2.49 -81.42
C LEU A 3 28.78 2.73 -81.26
N TYR A 4 29.46 2.06 -80.31
CA TYR A 4 30.44 1.03 -80.33
C TYR A 4 31.02 0.75 -78.93
N LYS A 5 30.94 -0.40 -78.34
CA LYS A 5 31.74 -1.61 -78.21
C LYS A 5 33.22 -1.42 -78.07
N HIS A 6 33.83 -1.95 -76.97
CA HIS A 6 34.78 -3.09 -76.94
C HIS A 6 35.33 -3.29 -75.54
N ILE A 7 35.22 -4.54 -74.92
CA ILE A 7 36.13 -5.62 -74.76
C ILE A 7 37.39 -5.27 -73.92
N GLY A 8 37.55 -5.68 -72.80
CA GLY A 8 37.85 -6.82 -72.01
C GLY A 8 39.37 -6.98 -71.77
N VAL A 9 39.77 -7.20 -70.52
CA VAL A 9 40.90 -8.08 -70.16
C VAL A 9 40.75 -8.46 -68.68
N PHE A 10 40.75 -9.76 -68.40
CA PHE A 10 40.87 -10.36 -67.08
C PHE A 10 42.22 -10.14 -66.46
N ALA A 11 42.32 -9.69 -65.24
CA ALA A 11 43.51 -9.87 -64.40
C ALA A 11 43.04 -10.41 -63.04
N TRP A 12 43.43 -11.66 -62.80
CA TRP A 12 43.33 -12.31 -61.47
C TRP A 12 44.38 -11.68 -60.56
N LEU A 13 43.90 -11.07 -59.46
CA LEU A 13 44.70 -10.78 -58.26
C LEU A 13 44.10 -11.52 -57.10
N SER A 14 44.75 -12.54 -56.64
CA SER A 14 44.50 -13.28 -55.40
C SER A 14 44.77 -12.35 -54.23
N LEU A 15 43.71 -11.85 -53.60
CA LEU A 15 43.75 -11.26 -52.22
C LEU A 15 43.50 -12.37 -51.22
N ALA A 16 44.50 -12.65 -50.41
CA ALA A 16 44.37 -13.44 -49.22
C ALA A 16 43.36 -12.77 -48.27
N GLY A 17 42.25 -13.46 -48.04
CA GLY A 17 41.26 -13.05 -47.08
C GLY A 17 41.80 -13.11 -45.64
N MET A 18 42.14 -11.99 -45.04
CA MET A 18 42.15 -11.86 -43.59
C MET A 18 40.69 -11.81 -43.15
N THR A 19 40.15 -12.92 -42.69
CA THR A 19 38.95 -12.97 -41.89
C THR A 19 39.25 -12.27 -40.56
N TRP A 20 38.83 -11.03 -40.40
CA TRP A 20 38.66 -10.41 -39.12
C TRP A 20 37.47 -11.12 -38.47
N THR A 21 37.72 -12.12 -37.60
CA THR A 21 36.77 -12.52 -36.62
C THR A 21 36.63 -11.32 -35.64
N SER A 22 35.70 -10.46 -35.91
CA SER A 22 35.15 -9.58 -34.90
C SER A 22 34.62 -10.48 -33.78
N CYS A 23 35.33 -10.55 -32.68
CA CYS A 23 34.76 -11.04 -31.42
C CYS A 23 33.77 -9.96 -30.99
N GLY A 24 32.58 -9.98 -31.56
CA GLY A 24 31.47 -9.24 -31.05
C GLY A 24 31.24 -9.77 -29.63
N ILE A 25 31.42 -8.95 -28.63
CA ILE A 25 30.86 -9.22 -27.33
C ILE A 25 29.36 -9.37 -27.62
N LEU A 26 28.82 -10.58 -27.49
CA LEU A 26 27.39 -10.82 -27.54
C LEU A 26 26.82 -10.02 -26.36
N VAL A 27 26.21 -8.88 -26.61
CA VAL A 27 25.48 -8.12 -25.59
C VAL A 27 24.32 -9.02 -25.20
N LYS A 28 24.25 -9.38 -23.94
CA LYS A 28 23.15 -10.15 -23.36
C LYS A 28 21.83 -9.39 -23.58
N PRO A 29 20.76 -10.01 -24.09
CA PRO A 29 19.45 -9.37 -24.19
C PRO A 29 18.98 -8.87 -22.81
N LEU A 30 18.23 -7.78 -22.78
CA LEU A 30 17.83 -7.17 -21.51
C LEU A 30 16.84 -8.04 -20.71
N HIS A 31 15.96 -8.78 -21.39
CA HIS A 31 15.08 -9.72 -20.74
C HIS A 31 15.83 -10.79 -19.92
N GLU A 32 17.03 -11.17 -20.31
CA GLU A 32 17.89 -12.09 -19.56
C GLU A 32 18.64 -11.45 -18.38
N GLU A 33 18.70 -10.10 -18.27
CA GLU A 33 19.24 -9.41 -17.09
C GLU A 33 18.28 -9.48 -15.90
N VAL A 34 17.00 -9.75 -16.14
CA VAL A 34 15.95 -9.84 -15.10
C VAL A 34 16.06 -11.16 -14.34
N ASN A 35 16.06 -11.06 -13.02
CA ASN A 35 15.91 -12.18 -12.09
C ASN A 35 14.52 -12.15 -11.44
N PRO A 36 13.50 -12.86 -11.96
CA PRO A 36 12.13 -12.75 -11.47
C PRO A 36 11.92 -13.34 -10.05
N TRP A 37 12.95 -13.94 -9.46
CA TRP A 37 12.88 -14.40 -8.06
C TRP A 37 13.18 -13.30 -7.05
N ILE A 38 13.70 -12.14 -7.42
CA ILE A 38 13.89 -11.03 -6.47
C ILE A 38 12.53 -10.62 -5.91
N GLY A 39 12.40 -10.62 -4.57
CA GLY A 39 11.16 -10.31 -3.86
C GLY A 39 10.22 -11.51 -3.64
N THR A 40 10.56 -12.71 -4.14
CA THR A 40 9.76 -13.92 -3.88
C THR A 40 10.08 -14.57 -2.54
N GLY A 41 11.11 -14.13 -1.84
CA GLY A 41 11.48 -14.52 -0.49
C GLY A 41 11.29 -13.37 0.50
N GLY A 42 11.31 -13.68 1.79
CA GLY A 42 11.02 -12.69 2.83
C GLY A 42 9.60 -12.15 2.70
N HIS A 43 9.44 -10.84 2.64
CA HIS A 43 8.15 -10.13 2.59
C HIS A 43 7.99 -9.32 1.29
N GLY A 44 8.64 -9.70 0.19
CA GLY A 44 8.53 -8.95 -1.06
C GLY A 44 7.22 -9.21 -1.83
N HIS A 45 6.59 -10.38 -1.64
CA HIS A 45 5.30 -10.79 -2.20
C HIS A 45 5.24 -10.75 -3.74
N THR A 46 6.39 -10.86 -4.41
CA THR A 46 6.44 -10.96 -5.87
C THR A 46 6.28 -12.41 -6.33
N TYR A 47 6.12 -12.63 -7.63
CA TYR A 47 5.98 -13.94 -8.25
C TYR A 47 6.94 -14.11 -9.43
N PRO A 48 7.47 -15.33 -9.70
CA PRO A 48 8.49 -15.56 -10.73
C PRO A 48 7.91 -15.86 -12.11
N GLY A 49 6.60 -15.90 -12.26
CA GLY A 49 5.90 -16.35 -13.45
C GLY A 49 6.07 -15.44 -14.67
N ALA A 50 5.60 -15.91 -15.81
CA ALA A 50 5.64 -15.17 -17.05
C ALA A 50 4.55 -14.10 -17.10
N THR A 51 4.91 -12.89 -17.54
CA THR A 51 3.98 -11.80 -17.83
C THR A 51 4.46 -11.02 -19.06
N SER A 52 3.59 -10.24 -19.69
CA SER A 52 3.94 -9.20 -20.67
C SER A 52 3.96 -7.84 -19.97
N PRO A 53 4.69 -6.83 -20.48
CA PRO A 53 4.64 -5.48 -19.90
C PRO A 53 3.21 -4.97 -19.77
N PHE A 54 2.80 -4.63 -18.53
CA PHE A 54 1.45 -4.19 -18.19
C PHE A 54 0.32 -5.15 -18.62
N GLY A 55 0.59 -6.44 -18.82
CA GLY A 55 -0.38 -7.40 -19.33
C GLY A 55 -1.52 -7.69 -18.37
N MET A 56 -2.68 -8.12 -18.93
CA MET A 56 -3.81 -8.64 -18.18
C MET A 56 -3.50 -9.99 -17.51
N VAL A 57 -2.59 -10.76 -18.10
CA VAL A 57 -2.24 -12.11 -17.62
C VAL A 57 -0.90 -12.11 -16.89
N GLN A 58 -0.92 -12.61 -15.65
CA GLN A 58 0.23 -12.94 -14.84
C GLN A 58 0.22 -14.44 -14.58
N LEU A 59 0.93 -15.19 -15.45
CA LEU A 59 0.93 -16.65 -15.43
C LEU A 59 2.06 -17.19 -14.56
N SER A 60 1.75 -17.62 -13.35
CA SER A 60 2.75 -18.01 -12.37
C SER A 60 2.37 -19.30 -11.62
N PRO A 61 3.35 -20.06 -11.10
CA PRO A 61 3.06 -21.15 -10.19
C PRO A 61 2.55 -20.64 -8.84
N ASP A 62 1.58 -21.36 -8.28
CA ASP A 62 1.10 -21.18 -6.90
C ASP A 62 1.73 -22.26 -6.01
N THR A 63 2.46 -21.81 -4.97
CA THR A 63 3.17 -22.70 -4.03
C THR A 63 2.69 -22.54 -2.60
N ARG A 64 1.99 -21.44 -2.28
CA ARG A 64 1.49 -21.11 -0.96
C ARG A 64 0.06 -20.62 -1.01
N LEU A 65 -0.81 -21.22 -0.19
CA LEU A 65 -2.25 -20.95 -0.22
C LEU A 65 -2.69 -19.98 0.88
N GLU A 66 -1.92 -19.90 1.98
CA GLU A 66 -2.31 -19.19 3.19
C GLU A 66 -1.12 -18.44 3.81
N GLY A 67 -1.44 -17.48 4.67
CA GLY A 67 -0.47 -16.69 5.43
C GLY A 67 0.03 -15.46 4.69
N TRP A 68 0.64 -14.54 5.46
CA TRP A 68 1.15 -13.27 4.98
C TRP A 68 2.08 -13.43 3.76
N ASP A 69 3.09 -14.29 3.86
CA ASP A 69 4.05 -14.52 2.77
C ASP A 69 3.47 -15.30 1.58
N GLY A 70 2.19 -15.67 1.63
CA GLY A 70 1.47 -16.35 0.54
C GLY A 70 0.71 -15.40 -0.40
N CYS A 71 0.69 -14.11 -0.13
CA CYS A 71 -0.11 -13.13 -0.87
C CYS A 71 0.16 -13.14 -2.38
N GLY A 72 1.43 -13.19 -2.80
CA GLY A 72 1.81 -13.29 -4.21
C GLY A 72 1.61 -14.67 -4.85
N GLY A 73 1.06 -15.68 -4.14
CA GLY A 73 0.85 -17.05 -4.63
C GLY A 73 2.09 -17.94 -4.60
N TYR A 74 3.28 -17.37 -4.69
CA TYR A 74 4.56 -18.07 -4.69
C TYR A 74 5.47 -17.60 -3.56
N HIS A 75 6.21 -18.52 -2.94
CA HIS A 75 7.28 -18.15 -2.04
C HIS A 75 8.52 -19.03 -2.27
N ASP A 76 9.72 -18.41 -2.29
CA ASP A 76 10.98 -19.10 -2.63
C ASP A 76 11.34 -20.29 -1.72
N THR A 77 10.85 -20.31 -0.47
CA THR A 77 11.11 -21.42 0.45
C THR A 77 10.26 -22.66 0.19
N ASP A 78 9.27 -22.60 -0.68
CA ASP A 78 8.33 -23.69 -0.92
C ASP A 78 8.91 -24.72 -1.90
N SER A 79 8.38 -25.95 -1.83
CA SER A 79 8.81 -27.10 -2.63
C SER A 79 7.65 -27.88 -3.27
N VAL A 80 6.44 -27.33 -3.19
CA VAL A 80 5.22 -27.91 -3.77
C VAL A 80 4.54 -26.85 -4.64
N ILE A 81 4.14 -27.24 -5.86
CA ILE A 81 3.31 -26.43 -6.76
C ILE A 81 1.91 -27.04 -6.76
N TYR A 82 0.90 -26.19 -6.51
CA TYR A 82 -0.51 -26.55 -6.58
C TYR A 82 -1.06 -26.46 -8.00
N GLY A 83 -0.49 -25.61 -8.81
CA GLY A 83 -0.83 -25.36 -10.22
C GLY A 83 -0.27 -24.05 -10.71
N PHE A 84 -0.80 -23.59 -11.84
CA PHE A 84 -0.44 -22.32 -12.47
C PHE A 84 -1.71 -21.49 -12.62
N SER A 85 -1.84 -20.38 -11.91
CA SER A 85 -2.94 -19.45 -12.07
C SER A 85 -2.56 -18.31 -13.03
N HIS A 86 -3.55 -17.57 -13.50
CA HIS A 86 -3.41 -16.62 -14.62
C HIS A 86 -3.43 -15.16 -14.17
N THR A 87 -3.73 -14.90 -12.90
CA THR A 87 -3.69 -13.58 -12.29
C THR A 87 -2.92 -13.63 -10.98
N HIS A 88 -2.06 -12.64 -10.73
CA HIS A 88 -1.30 -12.49 -9.48
C HIS A 88 -1.15 -11.01 -9.17
N LEU A 89 -1.31 -10.61 -7.91
CA LEU A 89 -0.98 -9.28 -7.43
C LEU A 89 0.53 -9.13 -7.24
N GLN A 90 1.06 -7.99 -7.63
CA GLN A 90 2.48 -7.71 -7.58
C GLN A 90 2.84 -7.05 -6.26
N GLY A 91 3.42 -7.82 -5.34
CA GLY A 91 4.07 -7.30 -4.15
C GLY A 91 3.14 -6.78 -3.05
N THR A 92 1.86 -7.13 -3.07
CA THR A 92 0.88 -6.63 -2.09
C THR A 92 0.74 -7.55 -0.89
N GLY A 93 0.35 -6.99 0.26
CA GLY A 93 0.00 -7.75 1.47
C GLY A 93 -1.39 -8.37 1.45
N VAL A 94 -2.01 -8.54 0.28
CA VAL A 94 -3.34 -9.11 0.11
C VAL A 94 -3.33 -10.24 -0.90
N SER A 95 -4.22 -11.21 -0.74
CA SER A 95 -4.19 -12.48 -1.46
C SER A 95 -5.21 -12.61 -2.59
N ASP A 96 -5.83 -11.51 -3.02
CA ASP A 96 -6.74 -11.51 -4.17
C ASP A 96 -6.04 -11.99 -5.45
N TYR A 97 -6.81 -12.38 -6.44
CA TYR A 97 -6.36 -13.00 -7.68
C TYR A 97 -6.07 -14.51 -7.50
N GLY A 98 -5.13 -15.07 -8.25
CA GLY A 98 -4.95 -16.52 -8.34
C GLY A 98 -6.06 -17.19 -9.15
N ASP A 99 -6.62 -16.47 -10.12
CA ASP A 99 -7.75 -16.94 -10.91
C ASP A 99 -7.37 -18.01 -11.92
N VAL A 100 -8.31 -18.92 -12.16
CA VAL A 100 -8.21 -19.93 -13.21
C VAL A 100 -6.95 -20.77 -13.07
N LEU A 101 -6.82 -21.43 -11.90
CA LEU A 101 -5.70 -22.36 -11.68
C LEU A 101 -5.82 -23.56 -12.60
N VAL A 102 -4.71 -23.93 -13.20
CA VAL A 102 -4.60 -25.11 -14.07
C VAL A 102 -3.44 -25.97 -13.62
N MET A 103 -3.58 -27.30 -13.74
CA MET A 103 -2.51 -28.24 -13.43
C MET A 103 -2.50 -29.44 -14.38
N PRO A 104 -1.39 -29.67 -15.11
CA PRO A 104 -1.20 -30.92 -15.86
C PRO A 104 -0.76 -32.03 -14.89
N CYS A 105 -1.35 -33.19 -14.96
CA CYS A 105 -0.91 -34.31 -14.16
C CYS A 105 -0.99 -35.64 -14.91
N THR A 106 -0.18 -36.62 -14.47
CA THR A 106 -0.26 -38.01 -14.85
C THR A 106 -0.91 -38.81 -13.73
N GLN A 107 -1.62 -39.89 -14.03
CA GLN A 107 -2.19 -40.81 -13.02
C GLN A 107 -3.23 -40.18 -12.08
N TYR A 108 -3.98 -39.17 -12.57
CA TYR A 108 -5.08 -38.62 -11.79
C TYR A 108 -6.07 -39.71 -11.36
N LYS A 109 -6.36 -39.77 -10.05
CA LYS A 109 -7.39 -40.67 -9.52
C LYS A 109 -8.42 -39.88 -8.75
N GLN A 110 -9.65 -39.96 -9.20
CA GLN A 110 -10.79 -39.39 -8.49
C GLN A 110 -10.93 -40.00 -7.08
N GLY A 111 -11.09 -39.20 -6.06
CA GLY A 111 -11.28 -39.64 -4.67
C GLY A 111 -11.03 -38.60 -3.61
N GLU A 112 -11.15 -39.00 -2.34
CA GLU A 112 -11.01 -38.15 -1.17
C GLU A 112 -9.72 -37.33 -1.13
N GLN A 113 -9.77 -36.08 -0.66
CA GLN A 113 -8.66 -35.12 -0.57
C GLN A 113 -8.03 -34.71 -1.91
N TRP A 114 -8.73 -33.89 -2.60
CA TRP A 114 -8.56 -33.61 -4.02
C TRP A 114 -7.30 -32.80 -4.35
N ARG A 115 -7.03 -31.71 -3.64
CA ARG A 115 -5.87 -30.83 -3.90
C ARG A 115 -4.55 -31.55 -3.67
N ASP A 116 -4.47 -32.41 -2.67
CA ASP A 116 -3.26 -33.20 -2.36
C ASP A 116 -2.88 -34.22 -3.46
N LYS A 117 -3.72 -34.41 -4.50
CA LYS A 117 -3.51 -35.44 -5.51
C LYS A 117 -3.10 -34.94 -6.88
N TYR A 118 -3.25 -33.67 -7.14
CA TYR A 118 -2.77 -33.09 -8.38
C TYR A 118 -1.55 -32.15 -8.16
N GLN A 119 -1.32 -31.65 -6.95
CA GLN A 119 -0.09 -30.92 -6.62
C GLN A 119 1.17 -31.74 -6.94
N SER A 120 2.29 -31.07 -7.14
CA SER A 120 3.56 -31.73 -7.40
C SER A 120 4.70 -31.11 -6.61
N GLY A 121 5.56 -31.98 -6.07
CA GLY A 121 6.87 -31.58 -5.63
C GLY A 121 7.71 -31.02 -6.78
N PHE A 122 8.61 -30.07 -6.47
CA PHE A 122 9.58 -29.55 -7.42
C PHE A 122 10.89 -29.20 -6.73
N GLN A 123 11.95 -29.10 -7.51
CA GLN A 123 13.26 -28.62 -7.02
C GLN A 123 13.60 -27.28 -7.63
N LYS A 124 14.09 -26.34 -6.81
CA LYS A 124 14.57 -25.02 -7.25
C LYS A 124 15.57 -25.10 -8.40
N SER A 125 16.42 -26.12 -8.43
CA SER A 125 17.38 -26.34 -9.51
C SER A 125 16.76 -26.67 -10.87
N THR A 126 15.46 -27.00 -10.91
CA THR A 126 14.71 -27.26 -12.15
C THR A 126 13.96 -26.02 -12.64
N GLU A 127 13.87 -25.00 -11.83
CA GLU A 127 13.29 -23.73 -12.24
C GLU A 127 14.22 -22.98 -13.20
N ASN A 128 13.63 -22.31 -14.17
CA ASN A 128 14.30 -21.40 -15.06
C ASN A 128 13.34 -20.26 -15.41
N GLY A 129 13.82 -19.01 -15.37
CA GLY A 129 12.97 -17.85 -15.64
C GLY A 129 13.77 -16.59 -15.95
N HIS A 130 13.16 -15.72 -16.68
CA HIS A 130 13.57 -14.36 -17.00
C HIS A 130 12.33 -13.58 -17.43
N ALA A 131 12.44 -12.30 -17.72
CA ALA A 131 11.27 -11.53 -18.14
C ALA A 131 10.52 -12.22 -19.29
N GLY A 132 9.25 -12.51 -19.06
CA GLY A 132 8.34 -13.16 -20.01
C GLY A 132 8.46 -14.67 -20.16
N TYR A 133 9.21 -15.35 -19.32
CA TYR A 133 9.34 -16.82 -19.35
C TYR A 133 9.52 -17.42 -17.96
N TYR A 134 8.84 -18.54 -17.75
CA TYR A 134 9.04 -19.40 -16.58
C TYR A 134 8.99 -20.87 -16.97
N ALA A 135 9.79 -21.71 -16.31
CA ALA A 135 9.72 -23.16 -16.52
C ALA A 135 10.17 -23.91 -15.27
N VAL A 136 9.53 -25.07 -15.01
CA VAL A 136 9.81 -25.96 -13.89
C VAL A 136 9.54 -27.42 -14.24
N THR A 137 10.17 -28.36 -13.53
CA THR A 137 9.83 -29.78 -13.64
C THR A 137 8.94 -30.20 -12.46
N LEU A 138 7.74 -30.66 -12.77
CA LEU A 138 6.79 -31.25 -11.84
C LEU A 138 7.20 -32.71 -11.57
N GLU A 139 7.84 -32.98 -10.41
CA GLU A 139 8.51 -34.26 -10.14
C GLU A 139 7.56 -35.45 -10.04
N ASP A 140 6.38 -35.25 -9.37
CA ASP A 140 5.42 -36.33 -9.18
C ASP A 140 4.73 -36.76 -10.48
N HIS A 141 4.77 -35.90 -11.50
CA HIS A 141 4.16 -36.13 -12.80
C HIS A 141 5.17 -36.33 -13.92
N ALA A 142 6.45 -36.12 -13.66
CA ALA A 142 7.53 -36.14 -14.65
C ALA A 142 7.25 -35.24 -15.88
N ILE A 143 6.66 -34.05 -15.63
CA ILE A 143 6.28 -33.07 -16.63
C ILE A 143 7.19 -31.85 -16.56
N ARG A 144 7.79 -31.45 -17.68
CA ARG A 144 8.42 -30.14 -17.85
C ARG A 144 7.36 -29.14 -18.26
N ALA A 145 7.02 -28.21 -17.39
CA ALA A 145 6.15 -27.07 -17.66
C ALA A 145 6.97 -25.89 -18.14
N GLU A 146 6.52 -25.23 -19.22
CA GLU A 146 7.09 -24.01 -19.76
C GLU A 146 5.96 -23.01 -20.03
N LEU A 147 6.14 -21.77 -19.58
CA LEU A 147 5.13 -20.72 -19.59
C LEU A 147 5.66 -19.44 -20.23
N THR A 148 4.84 -18.81 -21.06
CA THR A 148 5.03 -17.44 -21.57
C THR A 148 3.66 -16.78 -21.74
N THR A 149 3.61 -15.49 -22.10
CA THR A 149 2.34 -14.77 -22.25
C THR A 149 2.34 -13.87 -23.48
N THR A 150 1.13 -13.51 -23.91
CA THR A 150 0.83 -12.28 -24.62
C THR A 150 0.13 -11.32 -23.61
N PRO A 151 -0.25 -10.09 -23.97
CA PRO A 151 -0.98 -9.24 -23.03
C PRO A 151 -2.25 -9.87 -22.43
N HIS A 152 -3.01 -10.65 -23.20
CA HIS A 152 -4.28 -11.23 -22.76
C HIS A 152 -4.29 -12.75 -22.67
N VAL A 153 -3.21 -13.43 -23.10
CA VAL A 153 -3.21 -14.90 -23.22
C VAL A 153 -2.02 -15.53 -22.54
N GLY A 154 -2.28 -16.46 -21.61
CA GLY A 154 -1.29 -17.38 -21.08
C GLY A 154 -1.00 -18.50 -22.08
N ILE A 155 0.27 -18.76 -22.33
CA ILE A 155 0.76 -19.76 -23.30
C ILE A 155 1.54 -20.82 -22.54
N HIS A 156 1.07 -22.04 -22.60
CA HIS A 156 1.65 -23.18 -21.89
C HIS A 156 2.19 -24.21 -22.83
N ARG A 157 3.30 -24.85 -22.48
CA ARG A 157 3.84 -26.06 -23.11
C ARG A 157 4.23 -27.04 -22.01
N TYR A 158 3.69 -28.27 -22.10
CA TYR A 158 3.97 -29.36 -21.18
C TYR A 158 4.61 -30.53 -21.91
N ARG A 159 5.80 -30.94 -21.48
CA ARG A 159 6.56 -32.04 -22.10
C ARG A 159 6.82 -33.16 -21.11
N LEU A 160 6.54 -34.38 -21.54
CA LEU A 160 6.84 -35.60 -20.79
C LEU A 160 8.07 -36.29 -21.41
N GLU A 161 9.04 -36.67 -20.60
CA GLU A 161 10.23 -37.42 -21.08
C GLU A 161 9.82 -38.75 -21.66
N THR A 162 8.81 -39.39 -21.10
CA THR A 162 8.22 -40.62 -21.60
C THR A 162 6.71 -40.38 -21.78
N PRO A 163 6.14 -40.74 -22.99
CA PRO A 163 4.69 -40.59 -23.18
C PRO A 163 3.89 -41.30 -22.11
N ASP A 164 2.95 -40.60 -21.48
CA ASP A 164 2.06 -41.12 -20.45
C ASP A 164 0.66 -40.51 -20.61
N THR A 165 -0.30 -41.00 -19.84
CA THR A 165 -1.65 -40.46 -19.79
C THR A 165 -1.59 -39.05 -19.17
N LEU A 166 -2.05 -38.05 -19.93
CA LEU A 166 -2.03 -36.66 -19.49
C LEU A 166 -3.47 -36.18 -19.18
N THR A 167 -3.65 -35.68 -17.99
CA THR A 167 -4.89 -35.07 -17.51
C THR A 167 -4.64 -33.60 -17.24
N TRP A 168 -5.56 -32.75 -17.66
CA TRP A 168 -5.57 -31.32 -17.37
C TRP A 168 -6.66 -30.98 -16.38
N ILE A 169 -6.28 -30.32 -15.31
CA ILE A 169 -7.19 -29.91 -14.24
C ILE A 169 -7.41 -28.42 -14.31
N VAL A 170 -8.63 -27.97 -14.16
CA VAL A 170 -8.98 -26.56 -13.94
C VAL A 170 -9.70 -26.47 -12.60
N ASP A 171 -9.08 -25.76 -11.64
CA ASP A 171 -9.65 -25.49 -10.32
C ASP A 171 -10.07 -24.00 -10.25
N LEU A 172 -11.38 -23.76 -10.17
CA LEU A 172 -11.95 -22.41 -10.05
C LEU A 172 -12.19 -21.96 -8.60
N ASP A 173 -11.95 -22.85 -7.63
CA ASP A 173 -12.06 -22.59 -6.18
C ASP A 173 -10.68 -22.49 -5.51
N HIS A 174 -9.65 -22.17 -6.27
CA HIS A 174 -8.28 -22.19 -5.78
C HIS A 174 -8.00 -21.12 -4.72
N ARG A 175 -8.40 -19.89 -4.97
CA ARG A 175 -8.24 -18.72 -4.08
C ARG A 175 -9.51 -17.88 -4.11
N ASP A 176 -9.68 -17.04 -3.11
CA ASP A 176 -10.83 -16.19 -2.87
C ASP A 176 -12.16 -16.95 -2.76
N ASP A 177 -13.15 -16.37 -2.14
CA ASP A 177 -14.46 -17.00 -1.99
C ASP A 177 -15.19 -17.04 -3.34
N LEU A 178 -15.43 -18.23 -3.87
CA LEU A 178 -16.14 -18.43 -5.12
C LEU A 178 -17.62 -18.10 -4.98
N VAL A 179 -18.10 -17.11 -5.72
CA VAL A 179 -19.50 -16.66 -5.72
C VAL A 179 -20.30 -17.34 -6.83
N HIS A 180 -19.75 -17.33 -8.05
CA HIS A 180 -20.39 -17.91 -9.22
C HIS A 180 -19.36 -18.41 -10.22
N TYR A 181 -19.71 -19.48 -10.97
CA TYR A 181 -18.85 -20.01 -12.02
C TYR A 181 -19.65 -20.70 -13.14
N SER A 182 -19.04 -20.80 -14.32
CA SER A 182 -19.39 -21.77 -15.34
C SER A 182 -18.14 -22.30 -16.01
N ILE A 183 -18.23 -23.51 -16.52
CA ILE A 183 -17.18 -24.13 -17.31
C ILE A 183 -17.83 -25.07 -18.35
N GLU A 184 -17.54 -24.87 -19.63
CA GLU A 184 -18.19 -25.56 -20.72
C GLU A 184 -17.20 -25.97 -21.82
N PRO A 185 -17.19 -27.20 -22.25
CA PRO A 185 -16.46 -27.63 -23.45
C PRO A 185 -17.14 -27.15 -24.72
N ARG A 186 -16.40 -26.49 -25.60
CA ARG A 186 -16.84 -26.14 -26.96
C ARG A 186 -16.12 -27.03 -27.98
N GLY A 187 -16.70 -28.23 -28.23
CA GLY A 187 -16.05 -29.26 -29.00
C GLY A 187 -15.02 -30.05 -28.17
N ARG A 188 -13.95 -30.52 -28.79
CA ARG A 188 -12.95 -31.40 -28.14
C ARG A 188 -11.59 -30.70 -27.93
N ARG A 189 -11.46 -29.41 -28.29
CA ARG A 189 -10.23 -28.66 -28.22
C ARG A 189 -10.38 -27.26 -27.62
N MET A 190 -11.55 -27.00 -27.07
CA MET A 190 -11.82 -25.70 -26.44
C MET A 190 -12.65 -25.86 -25.19
N LEU A 191 -12.31 -25.13 -24.18
CA LEU A 191 -13.03 -24.96 -22.94
C LEU A 191 -13.24 -23.47 -22.70
N VAL A 192 -14.46 -23.07 -22.33
CA VAL A 192 -14.77 -21.69 -21.95
C VAL A 192 -15.43 -21.66 -20.59
N GLY A 193 -15.34 -20.55 -19.90
CA GLY A 193 -16.00 -20.42 -18.63
C GLY A 193 -15.83 -19.05 -18.01
N HIS A 194 -16.33 -18.93 -16.80
CA HIS A 194 -16.12 -17.74 -15.99
C HIS A 194 -16.07 -18.11 -14.51
N ARG A 195 -15.47 -17.21 -13.75
CA ARG A 195 -15.39 -17.21 -12.31
C ARG A 195 -15.76 -15.82 -11.80
N VAL A 196 -16.62 -15.77 -10.78
CA VAL A 196 -16.86 -14.58 -9.99
C VAL A 196 -16.45 -14.91 -8.56
N SER A 197 -15.57 -14.14 -8.00
CA SER A 197 -15.04 -14.34 -6.65
C SER A 197 -15.18 -13.08 -5.80
N LYS A 198 -14.99 -13.27 -4.49
CA LYS A 198 -15.07 -12.22 -3.50
C LYS A 198 -13.93 -12.37 -2.50
N ASN A 199 -13.23 -11.26 -2.26
CA ASN A 199 -12.29 -11.07 -1.15
C ASN A 199 -12.18 -9.56 -0.89
N TRP A 200 -11.05 -8.90 -1.11
CA TRP A 200 -10.91 -7.45 -1.14
C TRP A 200 -11.75 -6.83 -2.26
N ALA A 201 -11.61 -7.35 -3.47
CA ALA A 201 -12.58 -7.09 -4.51
C ALA A 201 -13.89 -7.81 -4.16
N GLU A 202 -14.97 -7.05 -3.92
CA GLU A 202 -16.24 -7.61 -3.49
C GLU A 202 -16.95 -8.44 -4.57
N GLU A 203 -16.67 -8.15 -5.86
CA GLU A 203 -17.23 -8.87 -7.00
C GLU A 203 -16.24 -8.84 -8.18
N GLN A 204 -15.29 -9.78 -8.20
CA GLN A 204 -14.29 -9.90 -9.25
C GLN A 204 -14.78 -10.85 -10.34
N HIS A 205 -14.80 -10.37 -11.58
CA HIS A 205 -15.23 -11.14 -12.75
C HIS A 205 -14.05 -11.53 -13.62
N VAL A 206 -13.85 -12.82 -13.86
CA VAL A 206 -12.84 -13.33 -14.80
C VAL A 206 -13.49 -14.35 -15.73
N TYR A 207 -13.43 -14.09 -17.03
CA TYR A 207 -13.89 -14.95 -18.10
C TYR A 207 -12.68 -15.52 -18.82
N PHE A 208 -12.77 -16.77 -19.26
CA PHE A 208 -11.65 -17.43 -19.92
C PHE A 208 -12.06 -18.25 -21.15
N ALA A 209 -11.11 -18.40 -22.07
CA ALA A 209 -11.19 -19.31 -23.20
C ALA A 209 -9.87 -20.09 -23.30
N MET A 210 -9.94 -21.42 -23.16
CA MET A 210 -8.78 -22.31 -23.25
C MET A 210 -8.83 -23.09 -24.58
N LYS A 211 -7.73 -23.07 -25.35
CA LYS A 211 -7.57 -23.80 -26.60
C LYS A 211 -6.43 -24.81 -26.45
N PHE A 212 -6.70 -26.04 -26.89
CA PHE A 212 -5.80 -27.16 -26.80
C PHE A 212 -5.37 -27.63 -28.21
N ASP A 213 -4.13 -28.04 -28.37
CA ASP A 213 -3.64 -28.59 -29.66
C ASP A 213 -4.04 -30.06 -29.88
N HIS A 214 -4.56 -30.73 -28.86
CA HIS A 214 -5.06 -32.10 -28.90
C HIS A 214 -6.52 -32.18 -28.51
N ASP A 215 -7.20 -33.28 -28.98
CA ASP A 215 -8.55 -33.58 -28.55
C ASP A 215 -8.56 -34.10 -27.12
N PHE A 216 -9.49 -33.69 -26.31
CA PHE A 216 -9.72 -34.22 -24.96
C PHE A 216 -11.10 -34.88 -24.84
N ASP A 217 -11.17 -35.84 -23.92
CA ASP A 217 -12.40 -36.42 -23.42
C ASP A 217 -12.70 -35.85 -22.00
N TRP A 218 -13.99 -35.68 -21.68
CA TRP A 218 -14.42 -35.23 -20.34
C TRP A 218 -15.60 -36.07 -19.85
N GLY A 219 -15.68 -36.32 -18.55
CA GLY A 219 -16.83 -36.93 -17.92
C GLY A 219 -17.68 -35.90 -17.16
N ASP A 220 -18.88 -36.29 -16.71
CA ASP A 220 -19.71 -35.52 -15.77
C ASP A 220 -19.04 -35.50 -14.39
N GLN A 221 -17.95 -34.74 -14.27
CA GLN A 221 -17.13 -34.72 -13.05
C GLN A 221 -17.09 -33.34 -12.44
N LEU A 222 -18.03 -33.13 -11.50
CA LEU A 222 -17.82 -32.15 -10.45
C LEU A 222 -16.88 -32.79 -9.42
N GLY A 223 -15.77 -32.12 -9.13
CA GLY A 223 -14.89 -32.55 -8.06
C GLY A 223 -15.65 -32.51 -6.71
N ILE A 224 -15.44 -33.51 -5.88
CA ILE A 224 -15.97 -33.50 -4.52
C ILE A 224 -14.78 -33.28 -3.60
N ILE A 225 -14.73 -32.13 -2.90
CA ILE A 225 -13.81 -31.93 -1.78
C ILE A 225 -14.53 -32.40 -0.53
N SER A 226 -13.91 -33.31 0.21
CA SER A 226 -14.30 -33.54 1.60
C SER A 226 -13.52 -32.56 2.47
N LYS A 227 -14.19 -31.55 3.02
CA LYS A 227 -13.65 -30.84 4.21
C LYS A 227 -13.82 -31.77 5.41
N SER A 228 -12.74 -32.17 6.05
CA SER A 228 -12.80 -32.87 7.30
C SER A 228 -12.56 -31.87 8.43
N ASP A 229 -13.62 -31.45 9.09
CA ASP A 229 -13.49 -30.69 10.34
C ASP A 229 -13.54 -31.64 11.55
N THR A 230 -12.59 -31.44 12.48
CA THR A 230 -12.60 -32.15 13.75
C THR A 230 -13.44 -31.34 14.73
N LEU A 231 -14.63 -31.81 15.04
CA LEU A 231 -15.47 -31.19 16.07
C LEU A 231 -14.79 -31.25 17.47
N THR A 232 -15.15 -30.32 18.33
CA THR A 232 -14.60 -30.16 19.69
C THR A 232 -14.75 -31.40 20.57
N ASP A 233 -15.55 -32.40 20.17
CA ASP A 233 -15.73 -33.68 20.84
C ASP A 233 -14.88 -34.81 20.23
N GLY A 234 -14.05 -34.50 19.20
CA GLY A 234 -13.18 -35.48 18.55
C GLY A 234 -13.89 -36.34 17.47
N THR A 235 -15.12 -36.03 17.11
CA THR A 235 -15.79 -36.64 15.95
C THR A 235 -15.39 -35.89 14.66
N LEU A 236 -15.09 -36.65 13.60
CA LEU A 236 -14.87 -36.15 12.26
C LEU A 236 -16.23 -36.01 11.57
N GLU A 237 -16.66 -34.79 11.32
CA GLU A 237 -17.76 -34.52 10.40
C GLU A 237 -17.18 -34.31 9.01
N GLN A 238 -17.54 -35.18 8.07
CA GLN A 238 -17.20 -35.04 6.66
C GLN A 238 -18.34 -34.27 5.96
N GLU A 239 -18.15 -32.97 5.75
CA GLU A 239 -19.01 -32.24 4.86
C GLU A 239 -18.47 -32.39 3.44
N MET A 240 -19.28 -32.96 2.55
CA MET A 240 -18.93 -33.10 1.14
C MET A 240 -19.36 -31.83 0.38
N THR A 241 -18.42 -30.92 0.15
CA THR A 241 -18.68 -29.72 -0.67
C THR A 241 -18.33 -30.04 -2.12
N MET A 242 -19.24 -29.72 -3.05
CA MET A 242 -18.98 -29.83 -4.49
C MET A 242 -18.13 -28.64 -4.93
N VAL A 243 -16.94 -28.87 -5.46
CA VAL A 243 -16.02 -27.84 -5.93
C VAL A 243 -16.01 -27.81 -7.45
N PRO A 244 -15.97 -26.65 -8.08
CA PRO A 244 -15.99 -26.51 -9.52
C PRO A 244 -14.62 -26.82 -10.13
N VAL A 245 -14.34 -28.09 -10.23
CA VAL A 245 -13.13 -28.57 -10.89
C VAL A 245 -13.52 -29.32 -12.16
N PHE A 246 -12.88 -28.95 -13.26
CA PHE A 246 -13.02 -29.60 -14.56
C PHE A 246 -11.79 -30.45 -14.84
N VAL A 247 -12.01 -31.62 -15.41
CA VAL A 247 -10.97 -32.58 -15.75
C VAL A 247 -11.07 -32.96 -17.22
N ALA A 248 -10.02 -32.64 -17.99
CA ALA A 248 -9.87 -33.04 -19.38
C ALA A 248 -8.84 -34.17 -19.49
N ASP A 249 -9.22 -35.29 -20.11
CA ASP A 249 -8.33 -36.44 -20.37
C ASP A 249 -7.87 -36.44 -21.83
N PHE A 250 -6.58 -36.37 -22.04
CA PHE A 250 -5.97 -36.37 -23.36
C PHE A 250 -5.45 -37.73 -23.79
N GLY A 251 -5.56 -38.77 -22.95
CA GLY A 251 -4.92 -40.03 -23.18
C GLY A 251 -3.39 -39.95 -23.17
N VAL A 252 -2.71 -40.81 -23.91
CA VAL A 252 -1.24 -40.89 -23.89
C VAL A 252 -0.64 -39.86 -24.85
N LEU A 253 0.08 -38.89 -24.27
CA LEU A 253 0.79 -37.82 -25.00
C LEU A 253 2.25 -37.71 -24.54
N SER A 254 3.08 -37.04 -25.35
CA SER A 254 4.45 -36.61 -24.99
C SER A 254 4.57 -35.10 -24.87
N GLU A 255 3.61 -34.34 -25.41
CA GLU A 255 3.56 -32.89 -25.37
C GLU A 255 2.12 -32.40 -25.44
N LEU A 256 1.79 -31.33 -24.72
CA LEU A 256 0.52 -30.63 -24.80
C LEU A 256 0.81 -29.13 -24.83
N ASN A 257 0.21 -28.42 -25.78
CA ASN A 257 0.24 -26.95 -25.83
C ASN A 257 -1.18 -26.42 -25.54
N VAL A 258 -1.25 -25.40 -24.67
CA VAL A 258 -2.50 -24.78 -24.25
C VAL A 258 -2.35 -23.27 -24.30
N HIS A 259 -3.38 -22.61 -24.82
CA HIS A 259 -3.53 -21.16 -24.77
C HIS A 259 -4.75 -20.82 -23.91
N VAL A 260 -4.58 -19.95 -22.91
CA VAL A 260 -5.63 -19.53 -21.98
C VAL A 260 -5.77 -18.02 -22.06
N ALA A 261 -6.82 -17.56 -22.74
CA ALA A 261 -7.13 -16.14 -22.82
C ALA A 261 -8.05 -15.73 -21.67
N LEU A 262 -7.83 -14.53 -21.13
CA LEU A 262 -8.71 -13.91 -20.15
C LEU A 262 -9.46 -12.72 -20.74
N SER A 263 -10.57 -12.35 -20.08
CA SER A 263 -11.33 -11.12 -20.23
C SER A 263 -12.04 -10.81 -18.93
N PHE A 264 -12.15 -9.52 -18.59
CA PHE A 264 -13.00 -9.08 -17.47
C PHE A 264 -14.44 -8.75 -17.93
N CYS A 265 -14.73 -8.83 -19.22
CA CYS A 265 -16.03 -8.48 -19.79
C CYS A 265 -16.97 -9.68 -19.90
N ASP A 266 -16.62 -10.62 -20.78
CA ASP A 266 -17.39 -11.84 -21.07
C ASP A 266 -16.57 -12.91 -21.82
N ILE A 267 -17.19 -14.07 -22.07
CA ILE A 267 -16.54 -15.18 -22.81
C ILE A 267 -16.18 -14.77 -24.25
N ASP A 268 -17.00 -13.92 -24.90
CA ASP A 268 -16.75 -13.50 -26.28
C ASP A 268 -15.52 -12.56 -26.33
N GLY A 269 -15.25 -11.77 -25.26
CA GLY A 269 -14.01 -11.01 -25.07
C GLY A 269 -12.80 -11.93 -24.96
N ALA A 270 -12.85 -12.95 -24.11
CA ALA A 270 -11.77 -13.93 -24.01
C ALA A 270 -11.50 -14.65 -25.34
N LEU A 271 -12.54 -14.98 -26.11
CA LEU A 271 -12.39 -15.55 -27.44
C LEU A 271 -11.80 -14.57 -28.45
N ALA A 272 -12.17 -13.29 -28.39
CA ALA A 272 -11.61 -12.25 -29.24
C ALA A 272 -10.12 -12.02 -28.95
N ASN A 273 -9.75 -11.98 -27.67
CA ASN A 273 -8.37 -11.87 -27.21
C ASN A 273 -7.53 -13.07 -27.69
N LEU A 274 -8.06 -14.30 -27.56
CA LEU A 274 -7.41 -15.53 -28.04
C LEU A 274 -7.17 -15.51 -29.54
N GLU A 275 -8.17 -15.12 -30.33
CA GLU A 275 -8.07 -15.09 -31.81
C GLU A 275 -7.11 -13.99 -32.27
N ALA A 276 -7.11 -12.84 -31.62
CA ALA A 276 -6.25 -11.72 -32.01
C ALA A 276 -4.78 -11.97 -31.69
N GLU A 277 -4.46 -12.62 -30.58
CA GLU A 277 -3.10 -12.69 -30.05
C GLU A 277 -2.45 -14.09 -30.16
N ALA A 278 -3.26 -15.15 -30.13
CA ALA A 278 -2.77 -16.52 -30.01
C ALA A 278 -3.63 -17.53 -30.77
N ALA A 279 -4.11 -17.18 -32.00
CA ALA A 279 -4.91 -18.07 -32.86
C ALA A 279 -4.17 -19.36 -33.23
N GLU A 280 -2.89 -19.30 -33.44
CA GLU A 280 -2.07 -20.44 -33.86
C GLU A 280 -1.14 -20.92 -32.75
N PHE A 281 -0.98 -22.23 -32.59
CA PHE A 281 -0.02 -22.80 -31.66
C PHE A 281 1.41 -22.57 -32.14
N GLY A 282 2.30 -22.26 -31.22
CA GLY A 282 3.69 -21.95 -31.51
C GLY A 282 4.40 -21.35 -30.32
N PHE A 283 4.64 -22.14 -29.27
CA PHE A 283 5.23 -21.67 -28.02
C PHE A 283 6.47 -20.81 -28.23
N ASP A 284 7.44 -21.28 -29.02
CA ASP A 284 8.70 -20.56 -29.22
C ASP A 284 8.47 -19.21 -29.95
N THR A 285 7.50 -19.14 -30.86
CA THR A 285 7.15 -17.88 -31.54
C THR A 285 6.56 -16.85 -30.54
N HIS A 286 5.67 -17.27 -29.66
CA HIS A 286 5.09 -16.40 -28.63
C HIS A 286 6.16 -15.99 -27.61
N LEU A 287 7.04 -16.91 -27.25
CA LEU A 287 8.18 -16.60 -26.37
C LEU A 287 9.09 -15.54 -26.99
N ASP A 288 9.53 -15.73 -28.25
CA ASP A 288 10.38 -14.75 -28.96
C ASP A 288 9.70 -13.36 -29.01
N GLN A 289 8.38 -13.33 -29.24
CA GLN A 289 7.60 -12.08 -29.29
C GLN A 289 7.52 -11.42 -27.92
N ASN A 290 7.31 -12.19 -26.85
CA ASN A 290 7.22 -11.65 -25.50
C ASN A 290 8.58 -11.14 -25.00
N GLN A 291 9.66 -11.88 -25.26
CA GLN A 291 11.02 -11.43 -25.00
C GLN A 291 11.34 -10.12 -25.74
N ALA A 292 10.92 -9.99 -26.99
CA ALA A 292 11.11 -8.75 -27.75
C ALA A 292 10.29 -7.57 -27.15
N ARG A 293 9.08 -7.82 -26.62
CA ARG A 293 8.30 -6.80 -25.88
C ARG A 293 9.08 -6.36 -24.65
N TRP A 294 9.62 -7.29 -23.88
CA TRP A 294 10.41 -6.98 -22.68
C TRP A 294 11.72 -6.27 -23.02
N ASP A 295 12.46 -6.70 -24.06
CA ASP A 295 13.66 -5.99 -24.50
C ASP A 295 13.37 -4.54 -24.91
N ASN A 296 12.24 -4.30 -25.55
CA ASN A 296 11.79 -2.94 -25.88
C ASN A 296 11.41 -2.14 -24.63
N GLN A 297 10.72 -2.75 -23.67
CA GLN A 297 10.31 -2.09 -22.43
C GLN A 297 11.50 -1.78 -21.53
N LEU A 298 12.36 -2.74 -21.26
CA LEU A 298 13.58 -2.57 -20.46
C LEU A 298 14.57 -1.61 -21.14
N GLY A 299 14.60 -1.60 -22.48
CA GLY A 299 15.39 -0.67 -23.30
C GLY A 299 14.94 0.80 -23.22
N ARG A 300 13.82 1.11 -22.49
CA ARG A 300 13.51 2.51 -22.12
C ARG A 300 14.62 3.12 -21.31
N ILE A 301 15.31 2.33 -20.48
CA ILE A 301 16.45 2.77 -19.69
C ILE A 301 17.60 1.78 -19.85
N GLU A 302 18.63 2.19 -20.52
CA GLU A 302 19.87 1.41 -20.65
C GLU A 302 20.94 1.97 -19.73
N VAL A 303 21.57 1.12 -18.90
CA VAL A 303 22.63 1.53 -17.97
C VAL A 303 23.98 0.92 -18.34
N GLU A 304 25.05 1.71 -18.13
CA GLU A 304 26.42 1.29 -18.33
C GLU A 304 27.23 1.44 -17.02
N GLY A 305 28.09 0.50 -16.70
CA GLY A 305 28.81 0.44 -15.43
C GLY A 305 28.08 -0.41 -14.38
N GLY A 306 28.50 -0.30 -13.13
CA GLY A 306 28.01 -1.14 -12.06
C GLY A 306 28.50 -2.60 -12.12
N THR A 307 28.19 -3.37 -11.08
CA THR A 307 28.41 -4.83 -11.03
C THR A 307 27.29 -5.58 -11.74
N GLN A 308 27.46 -6.88 -11.99
CA GLN A 308 26.38 -7.70 -12.57
C GLN A 308 25.16 -7.76 -11.61
N ALA A 309 25.38 -7.90 -10.31
CA ALA A 309 24.31 -7.91 -9.31
C ALA A 309 23.51 -6.60 -9.33
N GLU A 310 24.20 -5.43 -9.34
CA GLU A 310 23.53 -4.13 -9.44
C GLU A 310 22.73 -3.97 -10.74
N ARG A 311 23.24 -4.49 -11.86
CA ARG A 311 22.51 -4.49 -13.14
C ARG A 311 21.28 -5.39 -13.07
N THR A 312 21.42 -6.61 -12.54
CA THR A 312 20.31 -7.55 -12.35
C THR A 312 19.23 -6.94 -11.45
N THR A 313 19.61 -6.36 -10.31
CA THR A 313 18.68 -5.67 -9.41
C THR A 313 17.98 -4.52 -10.13
N PHE A 314 18.72 -3.71 -10.92
CA PHE A 314 18.16 -2.58 -11.66
C PHE A 314 17.13 -3.01 -12.71
N TYR A 315 17.49 -3.98 -13.57
CA TYR A 315 16.57 -4.42 -14.61
C TYR A 315 15.39 -5.22 -14.05
N THR A 316 15.55 -5.90 -12.92
CA THR A 316 14.42 -6.54 -12.22
C THR A 316 13.52 -5.50 -11.59
N ALA A 317 14.07 -4.45 -10.99
CA ALA A 317 13.26 -3.33 -10.48
C ALA A 317 12.49 -2.63 -11.62
N LEU A 318 13.12 -2.41 -12.78
CA LEU A 318 12.43 -1.85 -13.95
C LEU A 318 11.36 -2.81 -14.51
N TYR A 319 11.61 -4.12 -14.46
CA TYR A 319 10.62 -5.15 -14.79
C TYR A 319 9.40 -5.07 -13.86
N HIS A 320 9.58 -5.09 -12.53
CA HIS A 320 8.49 -4.95 -11.56
C HIS A 320 7.71 -3.65 -11.75
N ALA A 321 8.42 -2.51 -11.92
CA ALA A 321 7.81 -1.20 -12.14
C ALA A 321 7.03 -1.07 -13.46
N THR A 322 7.12 -2.04 -14.37
CA THR A 322 6.39 -2.05 -15.65
C THR A 322 5.53 -3.30 -15.84
N THR A 323 5.26 -4.01 -14.74
CA THR A 323 4.28 -5.11 -14.69
C THR A 323 2.88 -4.59 -14.36
N VAL A 324 2.76 -3.60 -13.50
CA VAL A 324 1.49 -2.97 -13.06
C VAL A 324 1.54 -1.45 -13.30
N PRO A 325 0.37 -0.74 -13.39
CA PRO A 325 -1.02 -1.26 -13.44
C PRO A 325 -1.29 -2.17 -14.63
N ASN A 326 -2.25 -3.07 -14.47
CA ASN A 326 -2.53 -4.09 -15.48
C ASN A 326 -3.57 -3.63 -16.51
N LEU A 327 -3.39 -4.05 -17.76
CA LEU A 327 -4.39 -3.87 -18.80
C LEU A 327 -5.70 -4.57 -18.41
N ALA A 328 -6.82 -3.84 -18.54
CA ALA A 328 -8.15 -4.33 -18.18
C ALA A 328 -9.17 -4.23 -19.33
N SER A 329 -8.79 -3.64 -20.47
CA SER A 329 -9.60 -3.65 -21.68
C SER A 329 -9.27 -4.83 -22.58
N ASP A 330 -10.27 -5.42 -23.24
CA ASP A 330 -10.12 -6.42 -24.30
C ASP A 330 -9.58 -5.80 -25.59
N VAL A 331 -9.11 -6.63 -26.53
CA VAL A 331 -8.56 -6.18 -27.83
C VAL A 331 -9.57 -5.41 -28.68
N ASP A 332 -10.87 -5.56 -28.42
CA ASP A 332 -11.96 -4.83 -29.08
C ASP A 332 -12.29 -3.50 -28.37
N GLY A 333 -11.57 -3.18 -27.28
CA GLY A 333 -11.74 -1.96 -26.49
C GLY A 333 -12.88 -2.02 -25.48
N ARG A 334 -13.48 -3.18 -25.22
CA ARG A 334 -14.44 -3.34 -24.11
C ARG A 334 -13.69 -3.48 -22.80
N TYR A 335 -14.30 -2.98 -21.72
CA TYR A 335 -13.79 -3.11 -20.36
C TYR A 335 -14.92 -3.15 -19.36
N ARG A 336 -14.69 -3.68 -18.16
CA ARG A 336 -15.63 -3.57 -17.04
C ARG A 336 -15.32 -2.31 -16.26
N GLY A 337 -16.34 -1.46 -16.04
CA GLY A 337 -16.22 -0.25 -15.22
C GLY A 337 -16.41 -0.52 -13.73
N THR A 338 -16.16 0.51 -12.91
CA THR A 338 -16.37 0.43 -11.45
C THR A 338 -17.84 0.39 -11.03
N ASP A 339 -18.78 0.56 -11.96
CA ASP A 339 -20.20 0.25 -11.84
C ASP A 339 -20.52 -1.24 -12.14
N LEU A 340 -19.50 -2.05 -12.35
CA LEU A 340 -19.53 -3.47 -12.74
C LEU A 340 -20.22 -3.75 -14.08
N HIS A 341 -20.53 -2.73 -14.88
CA HIS A 341 -21.05 -2.90 -16.23
C HIS A 341 -19.92 -2.95 -17.27
N VAL A 342 -20.23 -3.54 -18.42
CA VAL A 342 -19.29 -3.56 -19.55
C VAL A 342 -19.47 -2.31 -20.38
N HIS A 343 -18.38 -1.58 -20.59
CA HIS A 343 -18.31 -0.36 -21.39
C HIS A 343 -17.48 -0.56 -22.64
N GLN A 344 -17.48 0.46 -23.52
CA GLN A 344 -16.74 0.48 -24.78
C GLN A 344 -15.89 1.73 -24.89
N LEU A 345 -14.57 1.58 -25.03
CA LEU A 345 -13.66 2.69 -25.32
C LEU A 345 -13.91 3.28 -26.71
N GLY A 346 -13.82 4.60 -26.82
CA GLY A 346 -13.76 5.27 -28.09
C GLY A 346 -12.41 5.03 -28.81
N LEU A 347 -12.39 5.28 -30.13
CA LEU A 347 -11.21 4.99 -30.98
C LEU A 347 -9.91 5.68 -30.53
N ASP A 348 -9.99 6.82 -29.86
CA ASP A 348 -8.85 7.64 -29.45
C ASP A 348 -8.68 7.71 -27.90
N GLU A 349 -9.41 6.85 -27.15
CA GLU A 349 -9.40 6.90 -25.68
C GLU A 349 -8.26 6.12 -25.02
N GLY A 350 -7.51 5.36 -25.80
CA GLY A 350 -6.43 4.51 -25.29
C GLY A 350 -6.94 3.25 -24.60
N ASP A 351 -6.12 2.68 -23.70
CA ASP A 351 -6.45 1.46 -22.96
C ASP A 351 -7.13 1.79 -21.62
N HIS A 352 -7.76 0.78 -21.01
CA HIS A 352 -8.26 0.83 -19.63
C HIS A 352 -7.37 -0.05 -18.74
N TYR A 353 -7.10 0.42 -17.51
CA TYR A 353 -6.20 -0.24 -16.57
C TYR A 353 -6.89 -0.54 -15.25
N THR A 354 -6.34 -1.48 -14.49
CA THR A 354 -6.73 -1.87 -13.13
C THR A 354 -5.50 -2.09 -12.25
N VAL A 355 -5.70 -2.33 -10.97
CA VAL A 355 -4.66 -2.46 -9.93
C VAL A 355 -3.96 -1.13 -9.70
N PHE A 356 -4.71 -0.22 -9.08
CA PHE A 356 -4.20 1.09 -8.68
C PHE A 356 -4.00 1.16 -7.15
N SER A 357 -2.80 0.86 -6.70
CA SER A 357 -2.34 1.05 -5.31
C SER A 357 -1.80 2.47 -5.14
N LEU A 358 -2.69 3.47 -5.11
CA LEU A 358 -2.28 4.87 -5.28
C LEU A 358 -1.61 5.49 -4.06
N TRP A 359 -1.89 5.00 -2.84
CA TRP A 359 -1.17 5.41 -1.63
C TRP A 359 0.34 5.19 -1.76
N ASP A 360 0.73 4.11 -2.43
CA ASP A 360 2.11 3.72 -2.68
C ASP A 360 2.65 4.41 -3.92
N THR A 361 2.01 4.19 -5.05
CA THR A 361 2.56 4.36 -6.39
C THR A 361 2.61 5.82 -6.87
N TYR A 362 1.86 6.75 -6.24
CA TYR A 362 1.94 8.17 -6.58
C TYR A 362 3.33 8.74 -6.34
N ARG A 363 4.11 8.12 -5.42
CA ARG A 363 5.38 8.66 -4.92
C ARG A 363 6.53 8.52 -5.90
N ALA A 364 6.66 7.35 -6.56
CA ALA A 364 7.76 7.10 -7.49
C ALA A 364 7.33 6.42 -8.78
N LEU A 365 6.40 5.45 -8.75
CA LEU A 365 6.02 4.67 -9.92
C LEU A 365 5.35 5.56 -10.98
N HIS A 366 4.29 6.26 -10.64
CA HIS A 366 3.59 7.12 -11.60
C HIS A 366 4.48 8.23 -12.16
N PRO A 367 5.33 8.93 -11.38
CA PRO A 367 6.35 9.84 -11.92
C PRO A 367 7.34 9.16 -12.87
N LEU A 368 7.75 7.91 -12.62
CA LEU A 368 8.62 7.15 -13.52
C LEU A 368 7.90 6.85 -14.85
N LEU A 369 6.67 6.35 -14.76
CA LEU A 369 5.84 6.07 -15.94
C LEU A 369 5.52 7.35 -16.74
N ALA A 370 5.30 8.48 -16.08
CA ALA A 370 5.11 9.76 -16.75
C ALA A 370 6.33 10.14 -17.62
N TRP A 371 7.54 9.78 -17.21
CA TRP A 371 8.74 10.00 -18.00
C TRP A 371 8.92 8.99 -19.13
N ILE A 372 8.85 7.68 -18.79
CA ILE A 372 9.24 6.62 -19.75
C ILE A 372 8.07 6.11 -20.61
N GLU A 373 6.82 6.21 -20.13
CA GLU A 373 5.59 5.73 -20.78
C GLU A 373 4.46 6.79 -20.81
N PRO A 374 4.68 7.99 -21.37
CA PRO A 374 3.73 9.09 -21.27
C PRO A 374 2.36 8.79 -21.87
N THR A 375 2.27 7.94 -22.91
CA THR A 375 0.99 7.51 -23.49
C THR A 375 0.19 6.67 -22.49
N ARG A 376 0.82 5.71 -21.84
CA ARG A 376 0.16 4.87 -20.82
C ARG A 376 -0.24 5.69 -19.61
N THR A 377 0.60 6.63 -19.16
CA THR A 377 0.23 7.57 -18.08
C THR A 377 -1.02 8.37 -18.43
N ARG A 378 -1.12 8.89 -19.66
CA ARG A 378 -2.34 9.55 -20.14
C ARG A 378 -3.55 8.61 -20.05
N ASP A 379 -3.42 7.37 -20.49
CA ASP A 379 -4.51 6.39 -20.53
C ASP A 379 -4.91 5.96 -19.10
N MET A 380 -3.95 5.85 -18.16
CA MET A 380 -4.20 5.64 -16.73
C MET A 380 -4.96 6.82 -16.10
N VAL A 381 -4.57 8.07 -16.40
CA VAL A 381 -5.31 9.26 -15.93
C VAL A 381 -6.74 9.25 -16.49
N ARG A 382 -6.92 8.92 -17.76
CA ARG A 382 -8.26 8.78 -18.37
C ARG A 382 -9.06 7.66 -17.71
N THR A 383 -8.42 6.55 -17.33
CA THR A 383 -9.02 5.45 -16.56
C THR A 383 -9.55 5.95 -15.22
N MET A 384 -8.75 6.67 -14.44
CA MET A 384 -9.17 7.23 -13.14
C MET A 384 -10.38 8.18 -13.30
N ILE A 385 -10.41 8.97 -14.37
CA ILE A 385 -11.56 9.85 -14.67
C ILE A 385 -12.81 9.04 -15.05
N ARG A 386 -12.65 7.94 -15.82
CA ARG A 386 -13.77 7.03 -16.13
C ARG A 386 -14.32 6.37 -14.86
N MET A 387 -13.45 5.91 -13.96
CA MET A 387 -13.85 5.34 -12.67
C MET A 387 -14.69 6.32 -11.83
N TYR A 388 -14.33 7.61 -11.84
CA TYR A 388 -15.17 8.64 -11.26
C TYR A 388 -16.54 8.77 -11.93
N GLN A 389 -16.59 8.73 -13.25
CA GLN A 389 -17.86 8.86 -14.00
C GLN A 389 -18.79 7.66 -13.80
N GLU A 390 -18.23 6.47 -13.63
CA GLU A 390 -18.95 5.20 -13.53
C GLU A 390 -19.29 4.87 -12.07
N GLY A 391 -18.31 4.89 -11.18
CA GLY A 391 -18.46 4.55 -9.77
C GLY A 391 -18.71 5.73 -8.84
N GLY A 392 -18.66 6.98 -9.35
CA GLY A 392 -18.93 8.18 -8.60
C GLY A 392 -17.79 8.67 -7.70
N GLN A 393 -16.61 8.04 -7.74
CA GLN A 393 -15.44 8.44 -6.95
C GLN A 393 -14.13 8.12 -7.68
N LEU A 394 -13.07 8.90 -7.36
CA LEU A 394 -11.72 8.60 -7.81
C LEU A 394 -11.16 7.37 -7.08
N PRO A 395 -10.32 6.55 -7.75
CA PRO A 395 -9.71 5.40 -7.09
C PRO A 395 -8.72 5.82 -6.01
N VAL A 396 -8.70 5.07 -4.92
CA VAL A 396 -7.65 5.09 -3.87
C VAL A 396 -6.86 3.78 -3.93
N TRP A 397 -7.52 2.65 -3.75
CA TRP A 397 -7.03 1.31 -4.04
C TRP A 397 -8.09 0.57 -4.85
N GLU A 398 -7.90 0.54 -6.16
CA GLU A 398 -8.84 -0.13 -7.09
C GLU A 398 -8.29 -1.48 -7.49
N LEU A 399 -9.13 -2.50 -7.47
CA LEU A 399 -8.83 -3.87 -7.83
C LEU A 399 -9.95 -4.49 -8.67
N ALA A 400 -9.65 -4.88 -9.91
CA ALA A 400 -10.56 -5.56 -10.81
C ALA A 400 -11.95 -4.89 -10.87
N SER A 401 -11.98 -3.59 -11.11
CA SER A 401 -13.18 -2.74 -11.17
C SER A 401 -13.92 -2.58 -9.84
N ASN A 402 -13.29 -2.93 -8.71
CA ASN A 402 -13.87 -2.74 -7.37
C ASN A 402 -13.13 -1.64 -6.62
N TYR A 403 -13.88 -0.86 -5.86
CA TYR A 403 -13.33 0.05 -4.87
C TYR A 403 -13.17 -0.72 -3.55
N THR A 404 -11.92 -0.98 -3.16
CA THR A 404 -11.67 -1.83 -1.98
C THR A 404 -11.89 -1.13 -0.64
N GLY A 405 -11.95 0.21 -0.64
CA GLY A 405 -12.02 1.01 0.58
C GLY A 405 -10.74 0.98 1.42
N CYS A 406 -9.65 0.45 0.87
CA CYS A 406 -8.38 0.33 1.55
C CYS A 406 -7.50 1.57 1.32
N MET A 407 -6.61 1.84 2.29
CA MET A 407 -5.68 2.96 2.36
C MET A 407 -6.35 4.34 2.48
N ILE A 408 -5.53 5.33 2.79
CA ILE A 408 -5.90 6.69 3.07
C ILE A 408 -5.54 7.63 1.91
N GLY A 409 -5.97 8.87 2.00
CA GLY A 409 -5.70 9.88 0.96
C GLY A 409 -6.67 9.78 -0.22
N TYR A 410 -6.51 10.69 -1.18
CA TYR A 410 -7.16 10.65 -2.49
C TYR A 410 -6.10 10.84 -3.59
N HIS A 411 -5.11 9.92 -3.57
CA HIS A 411 -3.84 10.07 -4.28
C HIS A 411 -3.92 9.90 -5.81
N SER A 412 -5.09 9.67 -6.39
CA SER A 412 -5.33 9.94 -7.82
C SER A 412 -4.98 11.40 -8.17
N VAL A 413 -5.19 12.31 -7.21
CA VAL A 413 -4.97 13.76 -7.38
C VAL A 413 -3.50 14.08 -7.68
N PRO A 414 -2.51 13.70 -6.84
CA PRO A 414 -1.10 13.94 -7.16
C PRO A 414 -0.65 13.26 -8.45
N VAL A 415 -1.17 12.07 -8.79
CA VAL A 415 -0.87 11.40 -10.07
C VAL A 415 -1.29 12.26 -11.26
N MET A 416 -2.51 12.79 -11.24
CA MET A 416 -3.01 13.65 -12.32
C MET A 416 -2.24 14.97 -12.41
N VAL A 417 -1.88 15.57 -11.27
CA VAL A 417 -1.12 16.82 -11.22
C VAL A 417 0.33 16.61 -11.65
N ASP A 418 0.92 15.45 -11.31
CA ASP A 418 2.26 15.11 -11.79
C ASP A 418 2.26 14.88 -13.32
N ALA A 419 1.24 14.25 -13.88
CA ALA A 419 1.08 14.12 -15.32
C ALA A 419 1.13 15.50 -16.03
N LEU A 420 0.50 16.55 -15.46
CA LEU A 420 0.63 17.92 -15.97
C LEU A 420 2.05 18.45 -15.85
N ALA A 421 2.77 18.17 -14.76
CA ALA A 421 4.16 18.57 -14.58
C ALA A 421 5.10 17.95 -15.64
N TRP A 422 4.71 16.82 -16.22
CA TRP A 422 5.34 16.17 -17.38
C TRP A 422 4.73 16.57 -18.72
N ASP A 423 3.81 17.57 -18.75
CA ASP A 423 3.10 18.05 -19.94
C ASP A 423 2.23 16.98 -20.63
N ILE A 424 1.76 16.01 -19.86
CA ILE A 424 0.77 15.01 -20.27
C ILE A 424 -0.60 15.59 -19.95
N ASN A 425 -1.25 16.21 -20.92
CA ASN A 425 -2.42 17.06 -20.72
C ASN A 425 -3.63 16.71 -21.63
N ASP A 426 -3.55 15.64 -22.41
CA ASP A 426 -4.61 15.19 -23.34
C ASP A 426 -5.65 14.33 -22.59
N TRP A 427 -6.40 14.96 -21.66
CA TRP A 427 -7.50 14.41 -20.89
C TRP A 427 -8.42 15.52 -20.36
N ASN A 428 -9.59 15.17 -19.85
CA ASN A 428 -10.58 16.15 -19.40
C ASN A 428 -10.21 16.76 -18.03
N GLN A 429 -9.43 17.83 -18.05
CA GLN A 429 -8.89 18.48 -16.85
C GLN A 429 -9.98 19.15 -15.99
N SER A 430 -11.03 19.70 -16.60
CA SER A 430 -12.13 20.33 -15.85
C SER A 430 -12.94 19.29 -15.08
N LEU A 431 -13.22 18.14 -15.71
CA LEU A 431 -13.89 17.03 -15.03
C LEU A 431 -13.02 16.42 -13.94
N ALA A 432 -11.71 16.35 -14.18
CA ALA A 432 -10.77 15.89 -13.15
C ALA A 432 -10.77 16.82 -11.92
N LEU A 433 -10.76 18.14 -12.11
CA LEU A 433 -10.87 19.08 -10.99
C LEU A 433 -12.19 18.91 -10.22
N GLU A 434 -13.30 18.69 -10.93
CA GLU A 434 -14.59 18.38 -10.31
C GLU A 434 -14.49 17.12 -9.43
N ALA A 435 -13.92 16.03 -9.96
CA ALA A 435 -13.71 14.79 -9.25
C ALA A 435 -12.78 14.93 -8.03
N MET A 436 -11.70 15.70 -8.16
CA MET A 436 -10.77 16.02 -7.07
C MET A 436 -11.48 16.79 -5.94
N ILE A 437 -12.28 17.78 -6.27
CA ILE A 437 -13.08 18.55 -5.29
C ILE A 437 -14.08 17.65 -4.59
N GLN A 438 -14.76 16.79 -5.32
CA GLN A 438 -15.73 15.85 -4.73
C GLN A 438 -15.06 14.86 -3.78
N ALA A 439 -13.88 14.33 -4.13
CA ALA A 439 -13.11 13.45 -3.25
C ALA A 439 -12.74 14.15 -1.93
N ALA A 440 -12.28 15.40 -2.02
CA ALA A 440 -11.89 16.21 -0.86
C ALA A 440 -13.08 16.72 -0.01
N ASP A 441 -14.28 16.77 -0.56
CA ASP A 441 -15.52 17.24 0.11
C ASP A 441 -16.45 16.11 0.57
N SER A 442 -16.03 14.85 0.42
CA SER A 442 -16.78 13.72 0.95
C SER A 442 -16.81 13.75 2.49
N ILE A 443 -17.76 13.03 3.09
CA ILE A 443 -17.99 13.08 4.55
C ILE A 443 -17.46 11.83 5.28
N HIS A 444 -16.74 10.96 4.60
CA HIS A 444 -16.18 9.73 5.17
C HIS A 444 -14.68 9.88 5.50
N LEU A 445 -14.16 8.96 6.28
CA LEU A 445 -12.74 8.89 6.67
C LEU A 445 -12.23 10.20 7.33
N GLY A 446 -13.07 10.83 8.16
CA GLY A 446 -12.74 12.01 8.94
C GLY A 446 -12.65 13.32 8.12
N LEU A 447 -13.05 13.32 6.84
CA LEU A 447 -13.03 14.53 6.00
C LEU A 447 -13.99 15.62 6.45
N ASP A 448 -15.09 15.27 7.12
CA ASP A 448 -16.00 16.20 7.76
C ASP A 448 -15.29 17.02 8.87
N ALA A 449 -14.64 16.34 9.80
CA ALA A 449 -13.86 16.99 10.86
C ALA A 449 -12.65 17.75 10.28
N TYR A 450 -11.98 17.19 9.28
CA TYR A 450 -10.87 17.85 8.59
C TYR A 450 -11.28 19.16 7.94
N ALA A 451 -12.45 19.21 7.31
CA ALA A 451 -12.98 20.41 6.68
C ALA A 451 -13.38 21.47 7.71
N GLU A 452 -13.94 21.07 8.86
CA GLU A 452 -14.44 21.99 9.89
C GLU A 452 -13.31 22.51 10.79
N LEU A 453 -12.46 21.58 11.28
CA LEU A 453 -11.47 21.89 12.31
C LEU A 453 -10.06 22.15 11.74
N GLY A 454 -9.82 21.75 10.50
CA GLY A 454 -8.49 21.79 9.87
C GLY A 454 -7.57 20.67 10.34
N TYR A 455 -8.07 19.65 10.99
CA TYR A 455 -7.40 18.38 11.34
C TYR A 455 -8.44 17.36 11.77
N ILE A 456 -8.04 16.10 11.82
CA ILE A 456 -8.90 15.01 12.31
C ILE A 456 -8.58 14.72 13.77
N PRO A 457 -9.54 14.86 14.72
CA PRO A 457 -9.34 14.46 16.09
C PRO A 457 -9.17 12.94 16.23
N SER A 458 -8.29 12.51 17.13
CA SER A 458 -7.99 11.08 17.34
C SER A 458 -9.14 10.29 17.97
N ASP A 459 -10.12 10.98 18.55
CA ASP A 459 -11.35 10.43 19.10
C ASP A 459 -12.54 10.48 18.11
N HIS A 460 -12.32 11.01 16.91
CA HIS A 460 -13.32 11.06 15.84
C HIS A 460 -13.07 9.95 14.81
N GLU A 461 -11.83 9.77 14.42
CA GLU A 461 -11.44 8.83 13.36
C GLU A 461 -10.04 8.26 13.65
N HIS A 462 -9.84 6.98 13.38
CA HIS A 462 -8.51 6.36 13.42
C HIS A 462 -7.62 6.88 12.30
N GLU A 463 -6.31 6.65 12.40
CA GLU A 463 -5.28 7.15 11.47
C GLU A 463 -5.33 8.66 11.26
N SER A 464 -5.85 9.36 12.27
CA SER A 464 -6.18 10.78 12.24
C SER A 464 -5.01 11.67 11.83
N VAL A 465 -3.79 11.34 12.26
CA VAL A 465 -2.59 12.09 11.92
C VAL A 465 -2.21 11.86 10.46
N SER A 466 -2.13 10.62 10.05
CA SER A 466 -1.75 10.25 8.67
C SER A 466 -2.74 10.85 7.67
N LYS A 467 -4.05 10.65 7.88
CA LYS A 467 -5.11 11.22 7.04
C LYS A 467 -5.00 12.75 6.96
N THR A 468 -4.82 13.44 8.08
CA THR A 468 -4.67 14.91 8.09
C THR A 468 -3.51 15.40 7.22
N LEU A 469 -2.35 14.72 7.30
CA LEU A 469 -1.16 15.14 6.54
C LEU A 469 -1.26 14.81 5.06
N GLU A 470 -1.78 13.64 4.73
CA GLU A 470 -1.89 13.21 3.33
C GLU A 470 -2.98 13.99 2.59
N TYR A 471 -4.12 14.26 3.25
CA TYR A 471 -5.12 15.19 2.70
C TYR A 471 -4.55 16.59 2.47
N ALA A 472 -3.67 17.09 3.34
CA ALA A 472 -3.03 18.39 3.13
C ALA A 472 -2.09 18.40 1.91
N PHE A 473 -1.43 17.29 1.59
CA PHE A 473 -0.64 17.15 0.38
C PHE A 473 -1.53 17.06 -0.88
N ASP A 474 -2.58 16.26 -0.84
CA ASP A 474 -3.54 16.16 -1.93
C ASP A 474 -4.22 17.50 -2.21
N ASP A 475 -4.61 18.24 -1.15
CA ASP A 475 -5.16 19.61 -1.24
C ASP A 475 -4.19 20.58 -1.89
N ALA A 476 -2.88 20.45 -1.63
CA ALA A 476 -1.87 21.25 -2.33
C ALA A 476 -1.85 20.97 -3.84
N CYS A 477 -2.05 19.71 -4.21
CA CYS A 477 -2.18 19.31 -5.61
C CYS A 477 -3.48 19.85 -6.23
N ILE A 478 -4.62 19.82 -5.53
CA ILE A 478 -5.87 20.42 -6.01
C ILE A 478 -5.70 21.94 -6.23
N ALA A 479 -5.02 22.65 -5.31
CA ALA A 479 -4.74 24.06 -5.46
C ALA A 479 -3.88 24.36 -6.70
N ARG A 480 -2.91 23.49 -7.02
CA ARG A 480 -2.11 23.62 -8.27
C ARG A 480 -2.96 23.41 -9.51
N MET A 481 -3.85 22.40 -9.48
CA MET A 481 -4.76 22.12 -10.59
C MET A 481 -5.72 23.28 -10.81
N ALA A 482 -6.31 23.82 -9.73
CA ALA A 482 -7.18 24.98 -9.79
C ALA A 482 -6.46 26.23 -10.36
N GLY A 483 -5.23 26.49 -9.92
CA GLY A 483 -4.39 27.56 -10.47
C GLY A 483 -4.05 27.35 -11.94
N HIS A 484 -3.82 26.09 -12.37
CA HIS A 484 -3.59 25.76 -13.79
C HIS A 484 -4.83 26.04 -14.66
N LEU A 485 -6.04 25.89 -14.12
CA LEU A 485 -7.31 26.09 -14.81
C LEU A 485 -7.90 27.51 -14.62
N ASP A 486 -7.18 28.43 -13.98
CA ASP A 486 -7.64 29.78 -13.67
C ASP A 486 -8.92 29.80 -12.77
N GLU A 487 -9.02 28.89 -11.77
CA GLU A 487 -10.12 28.77 -10.79
C GLU A 487 -9.69 29.36 -9.42
N PRO A 488 -9.61 30.70 -9.26
CA PRO A 488 -8.96 31.34 -8.12
C PRO A 488 -9.65 31.11 -6.77
N ASP A 489 -10.96 30.94 -6.74
CA ASP A 489 -11.69 30.68 -5.48
C ASP A 489 -11.38 29.27 -4.96
N VAL A 490 -11.30 28.30 -5.85
CA VAL A 490 -10.91 26.92 -5.55
C VAL A 490 -9.44 26.87 -5.10
N GLU A 491 -8.56 27.56 -5.84
CA GLU A 491 -7.14 27.67 -5.49
C GLU A 491 -6.95 28.23 -4.07
N VAL A 492 -7.60 29.33 -3.72
CA VAL A 492 -7.49 29.95 -2.39
C VAL A 492 -7.97 29.03 -1.31
N ARG A 493 -9.11 28.36 -1.51
CA ARG A 493 -9.67 27.40 -0.56
C ARG A 493 -8.70 26.26 -0.28
N PHE A 494 -8.22 25.59 -1.30
CA PHE A 494 -7.33 24.44 -1.15
C PHE A 494 -5.91 24.83 -0.72
N ARG A 495 -5.46 26.05 -1.02
CA ARG A 495 -4.24 26.60 -0.40
C ARG A 495 -4.32 26.71 1.12
N GLN A 496 -5.48 27.07 1.66
CA GLN A 496 -5.70 27.12 3.10
C GLN A 496 -5.70 25.70 3.69
N ARG A 497 -6.43 24.77 3.08
CA ARG A 497 -6.51 23.38 3.54
C ARG A 497 -5.14 22.69 3.53
N ALA A 498 -4.33 22.93 2.51
CA ALA A 498 -2.97 22.40 2.41
C ALA A 498 -2.04 22.84 3.57
N SER A 499 -2.41 23.90 4.31
CA SER A 499 -1.66 24.33 5.50
C SER A 499 -2.09 23.60 6.79
N ASN A 500 -3.13 22.78 6.73
CA ASN A 500 -3.74 22.07 7.87
C ASN A 500 -2.78 21.13 8.62
N TRP A 501 -1.76 20.59 7.94
CA TRP A 501 -0.72 19.77 8.60
C TRP A 501 -0.08 20.46 9.81
N THR A 502 -0.01 21.81 9.80
CA THR A 502 0.58 22.59 10.88
C THR A 502 -0.24 22.56 12.16
N ASN A 503 -1.54 22.22 12.08
CA ASN A 503 -2.42 22.07 13.24
C ASN A 503 -2.01 20.90 14.15
N LEU A 504 -1.32 19.90 13.61
CA LEU A 504 -0.82 18.74 14.35
C LEU A 504 0.66 18.86 14.73
N TYR A 505 1.35 19.97 14.39
CA TYR A 505 2.73 20.18 14.81
C TYR A 505 2.79 20.73 16.25
N ASN A 506 3.32 19.93 17.17
CA ASN A 506 3.49 20.36 18.56
C ASN A 506 4.77 21.18 18.70
N PRO A 507 4.70 22.47 19.08
CA PRO A 507 5.87 23.36 19.15
C PRO A 507 6.85 23.01 20.27
N VAL A 508 6.43 22.21 21.26
CA VAL A 508 7.28 21.82 22.41
C VAL A 508 8.06 20.55 22.08
N SER A 509 7.38 19.47 21.69
CA SER A 509 8.04 18.21 21.30
C SER A 509 8.73 18.28 19.94
N LYS A 510 8.28 19.21 19.09
CA LYS A 510 8.69 19.33 17.68
C LYS A 510 8.45 18.04 16.88
N PHE A 511 7.30 17.43 17.13
CA PHE A 511 6.75 16.33 16.38
C PHE A 511 5.33 16.65 15.90
N ILE A 512 4.91 15.92 14.89
CA ILE A 512 3.50 15.80 14.57
C ILE A 512 2.87 14.89 15.61
N GLN A 513 1.78 15.33 16.24
CA GLN A 513 1.12 14.62 17.33
C GLN A 513 -0.40 14.58 17.12
N PRO A 514 -1.06 13.49 17.51
CA PRO A 514 -2.51 13.45 17.51
C PRO A 514 -3.10 14.43 18.53
N LYS A 515 -4.24 14.98 18.18
CA LYS A 515 -5.08 15.78 19.07
C LYS A 515 -6.40 15.10 19.30
N ARG A 516 -6.84 15.12 20.55
CA ARG A 516 -8.16 14.70 20.95
C ARG A 516 -8.97 15.95 21.30
N LYS A 517 -10.00 16.28 20.53
CA LYS A 517 -10.81 17.49 20.75
C LYS A 517 -9.96 18.71 21.15
N GLY A 518 -9.00 19.10 20.33
CA GLY A 518 -8.13 20.25 20.55
C GLY A 518 -6.94 20.04 21.50
N ALA A 519 -6.97 19.06 22.40
CA ALA A 519 -5.87 18.76 23.30
C ALA A 519 -4.90 17.73 22.72
N TRP A 520 -3.61 17.88 23.03
CA TRP A 520 -2.59 16.88 22.70
C TRP A 520 -2.86 15.57 23.45
N ASN A 521 -2.68 14.43 22.76
CA ASN A 521 -2.76 13.13 23.41
C ASN A 521 -1.66 13.00 24.46
N GLU A 522 -2.01 12.45 25.63
CA GLU A 522 -1.08 12.22 26.75
C GLU A 522 -0.13 11.05 26.45
N GLY A 523 1.01 11.02 27.14
CA GLY A 523 1.95 9.87 27.08
C GLY A 523 2.65 9.67 25.74
N PHE A 524 2.82 10.70 24.92
CA PHE A 524 3.38 10.62 23.59
C PHE A 524 4.80 10.03 23.54
N ASP A 525 4.96 8.86 22.89
CA ASP A 525 6.24 8.30 22.46
C ASP A 525 6.32 8.33 20.93
N PRO A 526 7.27 9.03 20.31
CA PRO A 526 7.36 9.10 18.85
C PRO A 526 7.67 7.77 18.15
N ARG A 527 8.03 6.72 18.88
CA ARG A 527 8.30 5.37 18.37
C ARG A 527 7.08 4.46 18.46
N GLU A 528 6.01 4.92 19.12
CA GLU A 528 4.82 4.13 19.31
C GLU A 528 4.07 3.95 18.00
N VAL A 529 3.89 2.69 17.62
CA VAL A 529 3.00 2.28 16.53
C VAL A 529 1.61 2.14 17.13
N ASN A 530 0.70 3.03 16.75
CA ASN A 530 -0.67 3.08 17.26
C ASN A 530 -1.65 3.43 16.14
N PHE A 531 -2.92 3.48 16.47
CA PHE A 531 -3.98 3.73 15.48
C PHE A 531 -4.13 5.19 15.03
N ASN A 532 -3.27 6.10 15.43
CA ASN A 532 -3.26 7.47 14.89
C ASN A 532 -2.44 7.59 13.61
N PHE A 533 -1.64 6.57 13.29
CA PHE A 533 -0.76 6.54 12.13
C PHE A 533 -1.04 5.30 11.28
N THR A 534 -1.15 5.48 9.98
CA THR A 534 -1.30 4.38 9.03
C THR A 534 0.03 3.65 8.93
N GLU A 535 0.05 2.40 9.37
CA GLU A 535 1.22 1.49 9.31
C GLU A 535 2.54 2.11 9.77
N ALA A 536 2.48 3.03 10.76
CA ALA A 536 3.59 3.92 11.05
C ALA A 536 3.62 4.38 12.50
N ASN A 537 4.57 5.26 12.78
CA ASN A 537 4.66 6.04 14.01
C ASN A 537 4.95 7.51 13.71
N ALA A 538 5.09 8.33 14.75
CA ALA A 538 5.29 9.76 14.59
C ALA A 538 6.62 10.13 13.90
N TRP A 539 7.63 9.28 13.91
CA TRP A 539 8.86 9.52 13.16
C TRP A 539 8.62 9.43 11.65
N HIS A 540 7.87 8.42 11.20
CA HIS A 540 7.62 8.18 9.78
C HIS A 540 6.81 9.33 9.16
N TYR A 541 5.81 9.84 9.89
CA TYR A 541 4.94 10.94 9.42
C TYR A 541 5.45 12.34 9.76
N LEU A 542 6.54 12.48 10.52
CA LEU A 542 7.10 13.81 10.85
C LEU A 542 7.38 14.68 9.62
N PHE A 543 7.71 14.05 8.51
CA PHE A 543 8.15 14.69 7.28
C PHE A 543 7.13 14.59 6.12
N ALA A 544 5.90 14.17 6.39
CA ALA A 544 4.93 13.84 5.34
C ALA A 544 4.38 15.05 4.56
N ALA A 545 4.49 16.29 5.05
CA ALA A 545 4.08 17.47 4.30
C ALA A 545 5.09 17.83 3.20
N GLN A 546 5.15 17.01 2.14
CA GLN A 546 6.12 17.12 1.04
C GLN A 546 6.01 18.44 0.26
N HIS A 547 4.85 19.07 0.26
CA HIS A 547 4.57 20.35 -0.39
C HIS A 547 5.07 21.57 0.39
N ASP A 548 5.54 21.39 1.66
CA ASP A 548 6.00 22.49 2.52
C ASP A 548 7.23 22.12 3.37
N ILE A 549 8.26 21.60 2.73
CA ILE A 549 9.50 21.19 3.41
C ILE A 549 10.20 22.39 4.06
N GLN A 550 10.17 23.58 3.41
CA GLN A 550 10.71 24.79 4.02
C GLN A 550 9.88 25.26 5.23
N GLY A 551 8.58 25.04 5.24
CA GLY A 551 7.73 25.24 6.43
C GLY A 551 8.12 24.33 7.57
N GLN A 552 8.31 23.04 7.32
CA GLN A 552 8.81 22.08 8.30
C GLN A 552 10.17 22.51 8.86
N ALA A 553 11.11 22.90 8.01
CA ALA A 553 12.43 23.40 8.43
C ALA A 553 12.31 24.65 9.30
N THR A 554 11.39 25.56 8.98
CA THR A 554 11.12 26.78 9.76
C THR A 554 10.60 26.43 11.15
N LEU A 555 9.61 25.52 11.26
CA LEU A 555 9.04 25.08 12.53
C LEU A 555 10.04 24.28 13.38
N ALA A 556 10.93 23.53 12.76
CA ALA A 556 12.02 22.85 13.45
C ALA A 556 13.02 23.84 14.12
N GLY A 557 13.12 25.06 13.58
CA GLY A 557 14.04 26.10 14.04
C GLY A 557 15.16 26.44 13.04
N GLY A 558 14.92 26.21 11.74
CA GLY A 558 15.81 26.49 10.62
C GLY A 558 16.56 25.25 10.11
N ASP A 559 17.28 25.41 9.00
CA ASP A 559 17.95 24.33 8.25
C ASP A 559 18.80 23.41 9.16
N SER A 560 19.62 23.97 10.05
CA SER A 560 20.48 23.18 10.93
C SER A 560 19.69 22.31 11.92
N ALA A 561 18.57 22.81 12.44
CA ALA A 561 17.73 22.07 13.36
C ALA A 561 16.93 20.98 12.60
N TYR A 562 16.53 21.27 11.38
CA TYR A 562 15.87 20.31 10.49
C TYR A 562 16.80 19.14 10.13
N LEU A 563 18.04 19.45 9.71
CA LEU A 563 19.06 18.42 9.45
C LEU A 563 19.33 17.56 10.69
N ALA A 564 19.42 18.19 11.87
CA ALA A 564 19.62 17.44 13.14
C ALA A 564 18.41 16.53 13.45
N LYS A 565 17.20 16.92 13.08
CA LYS A 565 15.99 16.10 13.27
C LYS A 565 15.99 14.90 12.32
N ILE A 566 16.38 15.09 11.06
CA ILE A 566 16.55 13.99 10.09
C ILE A 566 17.64 13.03 10.58
N ASP A 567 18.81 13.54 11.02
CA ASP A 567 19.86 12.71 11.57
C ASP A 567 19.40 11.93 12.80
N ALA A 568 18.60 12.55 13.67
CA ALA A 568 18.03 11.88 14.83
C ALA A 568 17.13 10.70 14.46
N MET A 569 16.33 10.80 13.40
CA MET A 569 15.53 9.70 12.87
C MET A 569 16.40 8.51 12.46
N PHE A 570 17.43 8.75 11.62
CA PHE A 570 18.32 7.69 11.12
C PHE A 570 19.23 7.07 12.21
N ASN A 571 19.42 7.75 13.35
CA ASN A 571 20.23 7.28 14.46
C ASN A 571 19.40 6.88 15.70
N ALA A 572 18.09 6.95 15.65
CA ALA A 572 17.22 6.51 16.74
C ALA A 572 17.33 4.99 16.95
N PRO A 573 16.98 4.48 18.15
CA PRO A 573 16.84 3.04 18.35
C PRO A 573 15.84 2.44 17.35
N VAL A 574 16.18 1.30 16.75
CA VAL A 574 15.34 0.63 15.73
C VAL A 574 14.06 0.01 16.32
N GLN A 575 14.02 -0.21 17.64
CA GLN A 575 12.85 -0.80 18.29
C GLN A 575 11.70 0.20 18.31
N THR A 576 10.58 -0.22 17.78
CA THR A 576 9.28 0.45 17.94
C THR A 576 8.66 0.07 19.29
N THR A 577 7.69 0.85 19.73
CA THR A 577 6.82 0.55 20.88
C THR A 577 5.38 0.47 20.40
N GLY A 578 4.45 0.05 21.26
CA GLY A 578 3.05 -0.11 20.88
C GLY A 578 2.77 -1.43 20.13
N ARG A 579 1.92 -1.39 19.13
CA ARG A 579 1.52 -2.58 18.36
C ARG A 579 2.61 -3.05 17.39
N VAL A 580 2.55 -4.31 17.02
CA VAL A 580 3.38 -4.86 15.93
C VAL A 580 2.71 -4.52 14.59
N GLN A 581 3.51 -4.01 13.64
CA GLN A 581 3.09 -3.72 12.27
C GLN A 581 4.04 -4.41 11.29
N PRO A 582 3.57 -5.39 10.49
CA PRO A 582 4.42 -6.18 9.60
C PRO A 582 5.09 -5.35 8.50
N ASP A 583 4.48 -4.25 8.07
CA ASP A 583 4.98 -3.39 7.00
C ASP A 583 6.18 -2.52 7.42
N ILE A 584 6.40 -2.34 8.73
CA ILE A 584 7.56 -1.57 9.24
C ILE A 584 8.84 -2.41 9.14
N THR A 585 9.45 -2.42 7.99
CA THR A 585 10.66 -3.20 7.66
C THR A 585 11.76 -2.32 7.10
N GLY A 586 12.94 -2.88 6.81
CA GLY A 586 14.06 -2.13 6.23
C GLY A 586 14.57 -0.98 7.09
N LEU A 587 14.53 -1.11 8.41
CA LEU A 587 14.81 -0.03 9.35
C LEU A 587 16.27 0.45 9.31
N ARG A 588 16.45 1.78 9.27
CA ARG A 588 17.66 2.54 9.52
C ARG A 588 17.37 3.58 10.62
N GLY A 589 17.59 3.23 11.88
CA GLY A 589 17.01 3.97 13.00
C GLY A 589 15.50 3.83 13.00
N GLN A 590 14.77 4.94 12.95
CA GLN A 590 13.32 4.97 12.77
C GLN A 590 12.90 5.27 11.32
N TYR A 591 13.80 5.35 10.37
CA TYR A 591 13.50 5.35 8.95
C TYR A 591 13.16 3.91 8.51
N ALA A 592 11.95 3.68 8.03
CA ALA A 592 11.46 2.37 7.59
C ALA A 592 11.37 2.35 6.06
N HIS A 593 12.39 1.79 5.38
CA HIS A 593 12.40 1.79 3.92
C HIS A 593 11.34 0.87 3.31
N GLY A 594 10.98 -0.18 4.01
CA GLY A 594 9.97 -1.15 3.57
C GLY A 594 8.53 -0.62 3.64
N ASN A 595 8.33 0.67 4.00
CA ASN A 595 6.99 1.28 3.96
C ASN A 595 7.05 2.73 3.42
N GLU A 596 6.07 3.12 2.66
CA GLU A 596 6.02 4.28 1.77
C GLU A 596 6.15 5.65 2.46
N PRO A 597 5.59 5.89 3.67
CA PRO A 597 5.74 7.19 4.34
C PRO A 597 7.19 7.67 4.50
N SER A 598 8.15 6.74 4.50
CA SER A 598 9.58 7.05 4.63
C SER A 598 10.30 7.37 3.32
N HIS A 599 9.78 6.97 2.16
CA HIS A 599 10.51 6.91 0.88
C HIS A 599 11.18 8.22 0.47
N HIS A 600 10.54 9.37 0.67
CA HIS A 600 11.08 10.68 0.32
C HIS A 600 12.10 11.24 1.34
N VAL A 601 12.10 10.72 2.58
CA VAL A 601 12.84 11.31 3.70
C VAL A 601 14.36 11.27 3.49
N SER A 602 14.88 10.23 2.81
CA SER A 602 16.30 10.10 2.50
C SER A 602 16.86 11.27 1.66
N TYR A 603 16.01 12.01 0.93
CA TYR A 603 16.36 13.12 0.06
C TYR A 603 16.21 14.51 0.72
N LEU A 604 15.55 14.63 1.88
CA LEU A 604 15.16 15.91 2.48
C LEU A 604 16.33 16.81 2.89
N ALA A 605 17.51 16.25 3.17
CA ALA A 605 18.68 17.04 3.52
C ALA A 605 19.12 18.00 2.40
N SER A 606 18.78 17.71 1.15
CA SER A 606 19.05 18.57 -0.02
C SER A 606 18.30 19.90 0.06
N TYR A 607 17.10 19.95 0.63
CA TYR A 607 16.31 21.18 0.82
C TYR A 607 16.92 22.10 1.89
N ALA A 608 17.66 21.53 2.84
CA ALA A 608 18.35 22.27 3.89
C ALA A 608 19.84 22.51 3.60
N GLY A 609 20.29 22.33 2.35
CA GLY A 609 21.65 22.63 1.91
C GLY A 609 22.70 21.58 2.24
N ALA A 610 22.30 20.33 2.47
CA ALA A 610 23.20 19.21 2.75
C ALA A 610 22.96 18.00 1.81
N PRO A 611 23.03 18.16 0.47
CA PRO A 611 22.76 17.08 -0.46
C PRO A 611 23.73 15.90 -0.33
N HIS A 612 24.91 16.09 0.26
CA HIS A 612 25.84 15.02 0.57
C HIS A 612 25.26 14.01 1.58
N GLN A 613 24.48 14.49 2.57
CA GLN A 613 23.82 13.60 3.53
C GLN A 613 22.70 12.79 2.85
N SER A 614 21.95 13.39 1.91
CA SER A 614 21.01 12.65 1.09
C SER A 614 21.72 11.58 0.24
N ALA A 615 22.84 11.94 -0.40
CA ALA A 615 23.64 11.02 -1.20
C ALA A 615 24.15 9.80 -0.40
N GLU A 616 24.61 10.02 0.85
CA GLU A 616 25.07 8.96 1.75
C GLU A 616 23.94 7.99 2.11
N ARG A 617 22.77 8.52 2.50
CA ARG A 617 21.60 7.71 2.88
C ARG A 617 21.05 6.91 1.71
N VAL A 618 20.87 7.56 0.56
CA VAL A 618 20.40 6.91 -0.65
C VAL A 618 21.34 5.79 -1.10
N ARG A 619 22.67 6.05 -1.08
CA ARG A 619 23.66 5.03 -1.41
C ARG A 619 23.62 3.86 -0.42
N ASP A 620 23.50 4.11 0.88
CA ASP A 620 23.37 3.07 1.89
C ASP A 620 22.15 2.19 1.65
N ILE A 621 20.99 2.80 1.38
CA ILE A 621 19.73 2.10 1.11
C ILE A 621 19.88 1.25 -0.16
N CYS A 622 20.31 1.82 -1.29
CA CYS A 622 20.48 1.09 -2.54
C CYS A 622 21.44 -0.09 -2.43
N THR A 623 22.43 -0.01 -1.54
CA THR A 623 23.48 -1.04 -1.42
C THR A 623 23.12 -2.15 -0.43
N HIS A 624 22.29 -1.86 0.58
CA HIS A 624 22.07 -2.78 1.69
C HIS A 624 20.62 -3.23 1.87
N LEU A 625 19.67 -2.60 1.22
CA LEU A 625 18.25 -2.98 1.29
C LEU A 625 17.69 -3.51 -0.04
N TYR A 626 18.55 -3.59 -1.05
CA TYR A 626 18.27 -4.20 -2.35
C TYR A 626 19.44 -5.09 -2.77
N ASP A 627 19.14 -6.28 -3.23
CA ASP A 627 20.13 -7.18 -3.82
C ASP A 627 19.48 -8.13 -4.85
N ASP A 628 20.27 -9.00 -5.49
CA ASP A 628 19.81 -9.91 -6.52
C ASP A 628 19.37 -11.30 -6.00
N SER A 629 19.15 -11.43 -4.68
CA SER A 629 18.61 -12.66 -4.07
C SER A 629 17.07 -12.67 -4.04
N PRO A 630 16.44 -13.83 -3.79
CA PRO A 630 14.99 -13.89 -3.59
C PRO A 630 14.46 -12.98 -2.46
N ALA A 631 15.25 -12.74 -1.42
CA ALA A 631 14.93 -11.82 -0.34
C ALA A 631 15.46 -10.40 -0.58
N GLY A 632 15.76 -10.04 -1.82
CA GLY A 632 16.41 -8.79 -2.23
C GLY A 632 15.52 -7.53 -2.14
N LEU A 633 14.33 -7.63 -1.57
CA LEU A 633 13.46 -6.52 -1.18
C LEU A 633 13.20 -6.58 0.33
N CYS A 634 13.28 -5.44 0.99
CA CYS A 634 13.19 -5.38 2.46
C CYS A 634 11.76 -5.30 3.00
N GLY A 635 10.75 -5.21 2.15
CA GLY A 635 9.31 -5.12 2.44
C GLY A 635 8.50 -5.45 1.20
N ASN A 636 7.20 -5.21 1.26
CA ASN A 636 6.28 -5.34 0.15
C ASN A 636 6.82 -4.60 -1.08
N GLU A 637 6.68 -5.18 -2.25
CA GLU A 637 7.08 -4.50 -3.49
C GLU A 637 6.10 -3.38 -3.87
N ASP A 638 4.84 -3.55 -3.47
CA ASP A 638 3.72 -2.62 -3.57
C ASP A 638 3.51 -2.03 -4.97
N CYS A 639 3.13 -2.94 -5.87
CA CYS A 639 2.70 -2.60 -7.22
C CYS A 639 3.70 -1.73 -7.97
N GLY A 640 5.00 -2.01 -7.85
CA GLY A 640 6.06 -1.29 -8.55
C GLY A 640 6.66 -0.11 -7.79
N GLN A 641 6.13 0.28 -6.62
CA GLN A 641 6.60 1.47 -5.91
C GLN A 641 8.01 1.29 -5.33
N MET A 642 8.27 0.19 -4.62
CA MET A 642 9.59 -0.11 -4.06
C MET A 642 10.64 -0.19 -5.17
N SER A 643 10.30 -0.82 -6.27
CA SER A 643 11.16 -0.97 -7.45
C SER A 643 11.39 0.37 -8.16
N ALA A 644 10.36 1.19 -8.33
CA ALA A 644 10.49 2.52 -8.94
C ALA A 644 11.35 3.46 -8.08
N TRP A 645 11.27 3.35 -6.74
CA TRP A 645 12.17 4.07 -5.84
C TRP A 645 13.64 3.71 -6.13
N TYR A 646 13.93 2.40 -6.29
CA TYR A 646 15.29 1.94 -6.61
C TYR A 646 15.73 2.42 -8.00
N VAL A 647 14.88 2.32 -9.03
CA VAL A 647 15.19 2.80 -10.39
C VAL A 647 15.57 4.28 -10.37
N TRP A 648 14.73 5.14 -9.76
CA TRP A 648 15.02 6.57 -9.65
C TRP A 648 16.33 6.83 -8.91
N SER A 649 16.52 6.18 -7.77
CA SER A 649 17.69 6.37 -6.90
C SER A 649 18.97 5.87 -7.56
N ALA A 650 18.92 4.77 -8.29
CA ALA A 650 20.05 4.23 -9.07
C ALA A 650 20.43 5.14 -10.26
N LEU A 651 19.45 5.86 -10.84
CA LEU A 651 19.70 6.93 -11.83
C LEU A 651 20.26 8.20 -11.18
N GLY A 652 20.22 8.31 -9.86
CA GLY A 652 20.76 9.42 -9.09
C GLY A 652 19.80 10.58 -8.88
N MET A 653 18.49 10.36 -8.90
CA MET A 653 17.46 11.39 -8.64
C MET A 653 16.19 10.79 -8.05
N TYR A 654 15.28 11.63 -7.52
CA TYR A 654 14.00 11.20 -6.95
C TYR A 654 12.96 12.31 -6.97
N PRO A 655 11.68 12.02 -7.29
CA PRO A 655 10.56 12.97 -7.24
C PRO A 655 10.02 13.11 -5.81
N VAL A 656 10.69 13.91 -4.96
CA VAL A 656 10.31 14.09 -3.56
C VAL A 656 8.91 14.64 -3.37
N GLU A 657 8.48 15.50 -4.29
CA GLU A 657 7.18 16.16 -4.31
C GLU A 657 6.55 15.98 -5.69
N PRO A 658 5.83 14.85 -5.94
CA PRO A 658 5.09 14.66 -7.18
C PRO A 658 4.16 15.85 -7.48
N GLY A 659 4.07 16.23 -8.74
CA GLY A 659 3.33 17.43 -9.17
C GLY A 659 4.11 18.75 -9.06
N SER A 660 5.31 18.78 -8.47
CA SER A 660 6.17 19.96 -8.46
C SER A 660 7.02 20.10 -9.74
N GLY A 661 7.22 19.01 -10.45
CA GLY A 661 8.12 18.95 -11.60
C GLY A 661 9.61 19.07 -11.23
N GLN A 662 9.99 18.87 -9.97
CA GLN A 662 11.37 18.87 -9.50
C GLN A 662 11.81 17.45 -9.13
N LEU A 663 13.02 17.07 -9.56
CA LEU A 663 13.66 15.80 -9.19
C LEU A 663 14.96 16.11 -8.45
N VAL A 664 15.04 15.69 -7.22
CA VAL A 664 16.17 15.94 -6.31
C VAL A 664 17.32 14.99 -6.63
N LEU A 665 18.52 15.51 -6.79
CA LEU A 665 19.70 14.71 -7.08
C LEU A 665 20.21 14.00 -5.82
N GLY A 666 20.52 12.71 -5.99
CA GLY A 666 21.04 11.80 -4.95
C GLY A 666 22.44 11.28 -5.26
N SER A 667 22.58 9.96 -5.37
CA SER A 667 23.86 9.27 -5.63
C SER A 667 23.67 8.22 -6.72
N PRO A 668 23.98 8.51 -8.00
CA PRO A 668 23.84 7.55 -9.10
C PRO A 668 24.69 6.30 -8.87
N MET A 669 24.17 5.13 -9.26
CA MET A 669 24.85 3.83 -9.14
C MET A 669 25.67 3.51 -10.40
N PHE A 670 25.25 4.01 -11.56
CA PHE A 670 25.82 3.66 -12.88
C PHE A 670 26.62 4.81 -13.47
N ASP A 671 27.65 4.47 -14.25
CA ASP A 671 28.52 5.45 -14.90
C ASP A 671 27.79 6.24 -15.99
N LYS A 672 26.78 5.62 -16.59
CA LYS A 672 25.93 6.24 -17.59
C LYS A 672 24.56 5.58 -17.62
N ALA A 673 23.53 6.36 -17.87
CA ALA A 673 22.23 5.86 -18.26
C ALA A 673 21.73 6.60 -19.51
N LEU A 674 21.03 5.89 -20.39
CA LEU A 674 20.37 6.44 -21.56
C LEU A 674 18.88 6.10 -21.45
N VAL A 675 18.07 7.14 -21.29
CA VAL A 675 16.60 7.00 -21.19
C VAL A 675 15.99 7.36 -22.53
N ARG A 676 15.20 6.46 -23.08
CA ARG A 676 14.44 6.60 -24.33
C ARG A 676 12.95 6.44 -24.04
N PRO A 677 12.22 7.51 -23.71
CA PRO A 677 10.79 7.41 -23.49
C PRO A 677 10.06 6.81 -24.70
N ALA A 678 8.91 6.20 -24.48
CA ALA A 678 8.05 5.67 -25.55
C ALA A 678 7.68 6.75 -26.56
N GLN A 679 7.48 7.97 -26.05
CA GLN A 679 7.30 9.20 -26.83
C GLN A 679 8.11 10.32 -26.16
N GLY A 680 8.84 11.08 -26.95
CA GLY A 680 9.66 12.18 -26.44
C GLY A 680 11.12 12.08 -26.90
N ALA A 681 11.94 12.91 -26.31
CA ALA A 681 13.35 13.03 -26.65
C ALA A 681 14.23 12.22 -25.69
N PRO A 682 15.32 11.61 -26.16
CA PRO A 682 16.20 10.84 -25.30
C PRO A 682 16.98 11.74 -24.33
N THR A 683 17.20 11.24 -23.12
CA THR A 683 18.03 11.88 -22.10
C THR A 683 19.21 10.97 -21.77
N THR A 684 20.42 11.52 -21.80
CA THR A 684 21.64 10.85 -21.34
C THR A 684 22.05 11.38 -19.97
N LEU A 685 22.29 10.49 -19.04
CA LEU A 685 22.84 10.79 -17.71
C LEU A 685 24.28 10.23 -17.68
N ASN A 686 25.26 11.10 -17.50
CA ASN A 686 26.67 10.70 -17.39
C ASN A 686 27.16 10.95 -15.96
N ALA A 687 27.57 9.91 -15.25
CA ALA A 687 28.12 9.99 -13.90
C ALA A 687 29.39 9.12 -13.79
N PRO A 688 30.48 9.45 -14.51
CA PRO A 688 31.67 8.60 -14.57
C PRO A 688 32.22 8.31 -13.18
N LYS A 689 32.44 7.02 -12.88
CA LYS A 689 32.90 6.49 -11.59
C LYS A 689 31.84 6.54 -10.47
N ALA A 690 30.56 6.59 -10.81
CA ALA A 690 29.45 6.53 -9.87
C ALA A 690 29.55 5.31 -8.93
N GLY A 691 29.89 4.13 -9.43
CA GLY A 691 30.08 2.92 -8.61
C GLY A 691 31.12 3.03 -7.50
N THR A 692 32.01 4.02 -7.55
CA THR A 692 33.08 4.23 -6.55
C THR A 692 33.10 5.61 -5.91
N ARG A 693 32.22 6.52 -6.35
CA ARG A 693 32.11 7.90 -5.87
C ARG A 693 30.67 8.21 -5.54
N THR A 694 30.43 8.62 -4.33
CA THR A 694 29.07 8.81 -3.78
C THR A 694 28.51 10.21 -4.06
N TYR A 695 29.37 11.23 -4.15
CA TYR A 695 28.92 12.61 -4.11
C TYR A 695 29.02 13.28 -5.47
N ILE A 696 28.07 14.19 -5.73
CA ILE A 696 28.11 15.12 -6.87
C ILE A 696 28.83 16.39 -6.44
N GLU A 697 29.77 16.87 -7.25
CA GLU A 697 30.48 18.13 -7.06
C GLU A 697 29.86 19.27 -7.82
N GLN A 698 29.44 19.00 -9.06
CA GLN A 698 28.76 19.95 -9.96
C GLN A 698 27.99 19.21 -11.04
N THR A 699 27.07 19.93 -11.69
CA THR A 699 26.30 19.43 -12.82
C THR A 699 26.57 20.25 -14.08
N ALA A 700 26.36 19.65 -15.25
CA ALA A 700 26.23 20.35 -16.50
C ALA A 700 25.03 19.78 -17.26
N TRP A 701 24.15 20.65 -17.74
CA TRP A 701 23.06 20.27 -18.63
C TRP A 701 23.32 20.77 -20.03
N THR A 702 23.21 19.89 -21.02
CA THR A 702 23.29 20.26 -22.43
C THR A 702 22.02 19.83 -23.14
N SER A 703 21.20 20.77 -23.58
CA SER A 703 19.99 20.50 -24.34
C SER A 703 20.30 20.03 -25.76
N LEU A 704 19.31 19.40 -26.41
CA LEU A 704 19.47 18.85 -27.76
C LEU A 704 19.85 19.91 -28.83
N ASP A 705 19.51 21.18 -28.62
CA ASP A 705 19.90 22.31 -29.49
C ASP A 705 21.33 22.80 -29.19
N GLY A 706 22.04 22.14 -28.28
CA GLY A 706 23.44 22.44 -27.96
C GLY A 706 23.65 23.58 -26.96
N LYS A 707 22.62 24.11 -26.34
CA LYS A 707 22.78 25.07 -25.24
C LYS A 707 23.22 24.36 -23.98
N ALA A 708 24.30 24.81 -23.39
CA ALA A 708 24.89 24.19 -22.22
C ALA A 708 24.89 25.14 -21.02
N GLU A 709 24.46 24.64 -19.87
CA GLU A 709 24.69 25.22 -18.55
C GLU A 709 25.76 24.35 -17.87
N VAL A 710 26.97 24.88 -17.67
CA VAL A 710 28.12 24.09 -17.19
C VAL A 710 28.56 24.61 -15.83
N GLY A 711 28.92 23.67 -14.92
CA GLY A 711 29.41 24.01 -13.60
C GLY A 711 28.32 24.50 -12.65
N ALA A 712 27.09 24.11 -12.90
CA ALA A 712 25.97 24.42 -12.01
C ALA A 712 26.14 23.67 -10.68
N LEU A 713 25.70 24.32 -9.61
CA LEU A 713 25.74 23.76 -8.24
C LEU A 713 24.35 23.33 -7.76
N ARG A 714 23.36 23.26 -8.66
CA ARG A 714 22.00 22.86 -8.34
C ARG A 714 21.91 21.39 -7.98
N SER A 715 21.25 21.11 -6.87
CA SER A 715 20.98 19.75 -6.38
C SER A 715 19.65 19.18 -6.88
N PHE A 716 19.11 19.68 -7.99
CA PHE A 716 17.89 19.18 -8.63
C PHE A 716 17.91 19.41 -10.15
N VAL A 717 17.08 18.65 -10.85
CA VAL A 717 16.71 18.85 -12.26
C VAL A 717 15.19 18.94 -12.37
N THR A 718 14.66 19.31 -13.53
CA THR A 718 13.22 19.42 -13.75
C THR A 718 12.69 18.37 -14.71
N SER A 719 11.42 17.96 -14.52
CA SER A 719 10.68 17.09 -15.44
C SER A 719 10.72 17.65 -16.87
N ARG A 720 10.61 18.96 -17.01
CA ARG A 720 10.73 19.65 -18.30
C ARG A 720 12.07 19.39 -18.99
N GLN A 721 13.20 19.51 -18.28
CA GLN A 721 14.53 19.22 -18.85
C GLN A 721 14.60 17.78 -19.35
N LEU A 722 14.15 16.81 -18.51
CA LEU A 722 14.19 15.40 -18.86
C LEU A 722 13.28 15.07 -20.05
N ARG A 723 12.09 15.67 -20.11
CA ARG A 723 11.14 15.49 -21.20
C ARG A 723 11.63 16.11 -22.52
N GLU A 724 12.20 17.31 -22.47
CA GLU A 724 12.78 17.98 -23.64
C GLU A 724 14.02 17.28 -24.18
N GLY A 725 14.64 16.43 -23.35
CA GLY A 725 15.82 15.64 -23.70
C GLY A 725 17.12 16.42 -23.69
N GLY A 726 18.22 15.70 -23.59
CA GLY A 726 19.54 16.31 -23.53
C GLY A 726 20.55 15.40 -22.81
N THR A 727 21.62 16.02 -22.31
CA THR A 727 22.65 15.35 -21.53
C THR A 727 22.84 16.03 -20.19
N LEU A 728 22.72 15.27 -19.10
CA LEU A 728 23.10 15.63 -17.76
C LEU A 728 24.45 14.99 -17.44
N ASP A 729 25.46 15.82 -17.31
CA ASP A 729 26.80 15.40 -16.87
C ASP A 729 26.97 15.70 -15.38
N LEU A 730 27.26 14.67 -14.58
CA LEU A 730 27.51 14.75 -13.15
C LEU A 730 29.00 14.56 -12.89
N THR A 731 29.64 15.57 -12.30
CA THR A 731 31.02 15.42 -11.82
C THR A 731 31.02 14.73 -10.48
N MET A 732 31.46 13.45 -10.46
CA MET A 732 31.43 12.62 -9.26
C MET A 732 32.71 12.75 -8.43
N THR A 733 32.57 12.80 -7.08
CA THR A 733 33.69 12.88 -6.12
C THR A 733 33.54 11.87 -4.99
N SER A 734 34.64 11.46 -4.38
CA SER A 734 34.66 10.58 -3.19
C SER A 734 34.58 11.32 -1.86
N THR A 735 34.63 12.66 -1.87
CA THR A 735 34.52 13.51 -0.68
C THR A 735 33.34 14.45 -0.83
N PRO A 736 32.58 14.72 0.25
CA PRO A 736 31.47 15.64 0.19
C PRO A 736 31.84 17.00 -0.38
N SER A 737 31.07 17.50 -1.34
CA SER A 737 31.18 18.88 -1.82
C SER A 737 30.44 19.80 -0.85
N LEU A 738 31.13 20.83 -0.36
CA LEU A 738 30.54 21.84 0.51
C LEU A 738 29.99 23.04 -0.24
N GLN A 739 29.96 22.98 -1.59
CA GLN A 739 29.42 24.05 -2.43
C GLN A 739 28.16 23.60 -3.18
N PHE A 740 28.07 22.34 -3.55
CA PHE A 740 26.94 21.78 -4.27
C PHE A 740 25.67 21.86 -3.44
N GLY A 741 24.61 22.48 -3.95
CA GLY A 741 23.30 22.63 -3.27
C GLY A 741 23.37 23.46 -1.98
N LEU A 742 24.48 24.20 -1.70
CA LEU A 742 24.60 24.94 -0.43
C LEU A 742 23.72 26.19 -0.43
N LYS A 743 23.70 26.93 -1.52
CA LYS A 743 22.97 28.21 -1.59
C LYS A 743 21.47 27.95 -1.81
N PRO A 744 20.58 28.79 -1.29
CA PRO A 744 19.15 28.64 -1.46
C PRO A 744 18.70 28.49 -2.93
N GLU A 745 19.30 29.23 -3.85
CA GLU A 745 19.00 29.19 -5.30
C GLU A 745 19.44 27.88 -6.00
N ASP A 746 20.35 27.14 -5.37
CA ASP A 746 20.86 25.85 -5.87
C ASP A 746 20.14 24.64 -5.27
N ARG A 747 19.17 24.86 -4.36
CA ARG A 747 18.39 23.79 -3.69
C ARG A 747 17.06 23.55 -4.36
N PRO A 748 16.50 22.35 -4.25
CA PRO A 748 15.08 22.15 -4.58
C PRO A 748 14.20 23.02 -3.66
N THR A 749 13.03 23.39 -4.12
CA THR A 749 12.10 24.23 -3.37
C THR A 749 10.77 23.53 -3.18
N SER A 750 10.28 23.52 -1.95
CA SER A 750 8.96 23.07 -1.58
C SER A 750 8.48 23.97 -0.44
N ARG A 751 7.80 25.04 -0.80
CA ARG A 751 7.30 26.04 0.13
C ARG A 751 5.85 26.34 -0.15
N TRP A 752 5.06 26.24 0.89
CA TRP A 752 3.65 26.55 0.83
C TRP A 752 3.33 27.84 1.58
N GLU A 753 2.60 28.74 0.96
CA GLU A 753 2.19 30.01 1.57
C GLU A 753 0.68 30.14 1.49
N SER A 754 0.06 30.38 2.64
CA SER A 754 -1.36 30.66 2.77
C SER A 754 -1.56 31.87 3.69
N PRO A 755 -1.61 33.08 3.14
CA PRO A 755 -1.62 34.32 3.95
C PRO A 755 -2.86 34.48 4.84
N ASN A 756 -3.94 33.78 4.53
CA ASN A 756 -5.21 33.82 5.28
C ASN A 756 -5.40 32.61 6.20
N PHE A 757 -4.33 31.87 6.46
CA PHE A 757 -4.37 30.70 7.35
C PHE A 757 -3.60 31.01 8.65
N LEU A 758 -4.16 30.61 9.78
CA LEU A 758 -3.51 30.56 11.08
C LEU A 758 -3.84 29.23 11.74
N ALA A 759 -2.82 28.48 12.14
CA ALA A 759 -2.99 27.22 12.84
C ALA A 759 -3.81 27.37 14.12
N VAL A 760 -4.57 26.34 14.48
CA VAL A 760 -5.29 26.31 15.75
C VAL A 760 -4.35 26.14 16.94
N PRO A 761 -4.67 26.67 18.13
CA PRO A 761 -3.87 26.40 19.32
C PRO A 761 -3.92 24.92 19.70
N GLY A 762 -2.88 24.46 20.37
CA GLY A 762 -2.89 23.17 21.07
C GLY A 762 -3.20 23.38 22.53
N ILE A 763 -4.11 22.57 23.06
CA ILE A 763 -4.42 22.53 24.49
C ILE A 763 -3.58 21.43 25.14
N GLU A 764 -2.78 21.74 26.13
CA GLU A 764 -2.11 20.76 26.98
C GLU A 764 -2.86 20.65 28.30
N ALA A 765 -3.55 19.55 28.51
CA ALA A 765 -4.39 19.30 29.67
C ALA A 765 -4.52 17.79 29.89
N PRO A 766 -4.72 17.32 31.13
CA PRO A 766 -5.12 15.94 31.35
C PRO A 766 -6.55 15.69 30.87
N ARG A 767 -6.84 14.47 30.43
CA ARG A 767 -8.20 14.04 30.08
C ARG A 767 -9.12 14.04 31.31
N THR A 768 -8.60 13.52 32.41
CA THR A 768 -9.31 13.39 33.69
C THR A 768 -8.41 13.81 34.85
N PHE A 769 -8.98 14.22 35.95
CA PHE A 769 -8.27 14.52 37.18
C PHE A 769 -9.07 14.22 38.42
N GLN A 770 -8.39 13.86 39.51
CA GLN A 770 -8.98 13.55 40.83
C GLN A 770 -8.58 14.58 41.91
N ALA A 771 -7.56 15.40 41.68
CA ALA A 771 -7.05 16.40 42.59
C ALA A 771 -8.07 17.51 42.81
N GLN A 772 -7.82 18.37 43.83
CA GLN A 772 -8.70 19.53 44.11
C GLN A 772 -8.60 20.56 43.01
N ASP A 773 -7.46 20.68 42.36
CA ASP A 773 -7.24 21.56 41.24
C ASP A 773 -6.25 20.89 40.23
N THR A 774 -6.40 21.28 38.98
CA THR A 774 -5.45 20.97 37.90
C THR A 774 -5.29 22.20 37.02
N THR A 775 -4.40 22.13 36.01
CA THR A 775 -4.17 23.25 35.11
C THR A 775 -4.19 22.79 33.64
N PHE A 776 -4.61 23.69 32.75
CA PHE A 776 -4.37 23.56 31.33
C PHE A 776 -3.45 24.67 30.81
N GLN A 777 -2.78 24.41 29.70
CA GLN A 777 -1.91 25.36 29.00
C GLN A 777 -2.30 25.45 27.52
N LEU A 778 -2.10 26.63 26.93
CA LEU A 778 -2.24 26.81 25.49
C LEU A 778 -0.88 26.98 24.82
N GLN A 779 -0.72 26.34 23.68
CA GLN A 779 0.51 26.36 22.87
C GLN A 779 0.18 26.78 21.45
N HIS A 780 1.13 27.41 20.76
CA HIS A 780 0.97 27.76 19.36
C HIS A 780 2.30 27.78 18.63
N ILE A 781 2.28 27.38 17.34
CA ILE A 781 3.48 27.33 16.47
C ILE A 781 4.06 28.73 16.20
N HIS A 782 3.21 29.77 16.22
CA HIS A 782 3.61 31.17 16.04
C HIS A 782 3.79 31.86 17.40
N PRO A 783 5.01 32.22 17.81
CA PRO A 783 5.24 32.85 19.14
C PRO A 783 4.56 34.23 19.32
N ALA A 784 4.25 34.93 18.22
CA ALA A 784 3.58 36.23 18.24
C ALA A 784 2.04 36.13 18.20
N ALA A 785 1.45 34.93 18.10
CA ALA A 785 0.01 34.77 18.11
C ALA A 785 -0.56 35.09 19.50
N VAL A 786 -1.64 35.84 19.52
CA VAL A 786 -2.41 36.11 20.74
C VAL A 786 -3.38 34.96 20.95
N LEU A 787 -3.23 34.23 22.07
CA LEU A 787 -4.10 33.12 22.42
C LEU A 787 -5.21 33.60 23.34
N SER A 788 -6.42 33.10 23.11
CA SER A 788 -7.61 33.39 23.94
C SER A 788 -8.35 32.11 24.25
N TYR A 789 -8.98 32.11 25.45
CA TYR A 789 -9.80 30.95 25.90
C TYR A 789 -11.15 31.42 26.50
N SER A 790 -12.10 30.51 26.50
CA SER A 790 -13.41 30.68 27.18
C SER A 790 -13.71 29.43 28.02
N LEU A 791 -14.39 29.62 29.16
CA LEU A 791 -14.87 28.57 30.07
C LEU A 791 -16.40 28.63 30.26
N ASP A 792 -17.06 29.37 29.37
CA ASP A 792 -18.50 29.63 29.42
C ASP A 792 -19.16 29.58 28.03
N GLU A 793 -18.84 28.54 27.30
CA GLU A 793 -19.35 28.26 25.94
C GLU A 793 -19.16 29.42 24.95
N GLY A 794 -18.06 30.16 25.08
CA GLY A 794 -17.74 31.29 24.19
C GLY A 794 -18.44 32.60 24.55
N ALA A 795 -19.20 32.67 25.66
CA ALA A 795 -19.86 33.87 26.10
C ALA A 795 -18.88 34.99 26.50
N THR A 796 -17.75 34.60 27.10
CA THR A 796 -16.66 35.53 27.41
C THR A 796 -15.31 34.93 27.00
N TRP A 797 -14.44 35.78 26.42
CA TRP A 797 -13.09 35.39 26.01
C TRP A 797 -12.04 36.12 26.84
N ARG A 798 -11.02 35.36 27.29
CA ARG A 798 -9.90 35.90 28.08
C ARG A 798 -8.61 35.68 27.33
N THR A 799 -7.71 36.68 27.34
CA THR A 799 -6.37 36.47 26.80
C THR A 799 -5.59 35.49 27.68
N TYR A 800 -4.94 34.51 27.05
CA TYR A 800 -4.10 33.57 27.77
C TYR A 800 -2.71 34.16 28.03
N GLU A 801 -2.29 34.21 29.29
CA GLU A 801 -1.00 34.76 29.73
C GLU A 801 -0.16 33.72 30.51
N ALA A 802 -0.81 32.76 31.17
CA ALA A 802 -0.19 31.73 32.01
C ALA A 802 -1.13 30.51 32.18
N PRO A 803 -0.64 29.39 32.69
CA PRO A 803 -1.45 28.19 32.96
C PRO A 803 -2.71 28.53 33.77
N VAL A 804 -3.84 27.99 33.35
CA VAL A 804 -5.16 28.27 33.93
C VAL A 804 -5.56 27.14 34.88
N THR A 805 -5.81 27.46 36.14
CA THR A 805 -6.23 26.49 37.15
C THR A 805 -7.76 26.27 37.09
N ILE A 806 -8.16 25.01 37.14
CA ILE A 806 -9.57 24.56 37.17
C ILE A 806 -9.78 23.61 38.36
N GLN A 807 -11.00 23.55 38.88
CA GLN A 807 -11.36 22.78 40.08
C GLN A 807 -12.51 21.80 39.85
N GLU A 808 -13.24 21.95 38.77
CA GLU A 808 -14.41 21.15 38.40
C GLU A 808 -14.27 20.75 36.92
N THR A 809 -15.11 19.79 36.51
CA THR A 809 -15.24 19.47 35.08
C THR A 809 -15.41 20.75 34.27
N THR A 810 -14.53 20.98 33.30
CA THR A 810 -14.46 22.25 32.60
C THR A 810 -14.38 22.04 31.11
N HIS A 811 -15.27 22.68 30.37
CA HIS A 811 -15.21 22.77 28.92
C HIS A 811 -14.41 24.01 28.52
N VAL A 812 -13.33 23.80 27.76
CA VAL A 812 -12.39 24.84 27.33
C VAL A 812 -12.53 25.06 25.85
N LEU A 813 -12.87 26.27 25.43
CA LEU A 813 -12.72 26.72 24.04
C LEU A 813 -11.45 27.55 23.93
N ALA A 814 -10.68 27.36 22.82
CA ALA A 814 -9.47 28.14 22.58
C ALA A 814 -9.34 28.54 21.11
N LYS A 815 -8.77 29.75 20.88
CA LYS A 815 -8.46 30.26 19.55
C LYS A 815 -7.21 31.12 19.54
N ALA A 816 -6.62 31.30 18.36
CA ALA A 816 -5.45 32.15 18.13
C ALA A 816 -5.80 33.30 17.19
N ALA A 817 -5.13 34.44 17.37
CA ALA A 817 -5.18 35.60 16.48
C ALA A 817 -3.78 36.10 16.18
N LEU A 818 -3.47 36.42 14.92
CA LEU A 818 -2.22 37.02 14.49
C LEU A 818 -2.51 38.08 13.41
N HIS A 819 -2.22 39.35 13.73
CA HIS A 819 -2.67 40.50 12.93
C HIS A 819 -4.18 40.45 12.70
N ASP A 820 -4.61 40.40 11.44
CA ASP A 820 -6.03 40.35 11.05
C ASP A 820 -6.55 38.91 10.79
N VAL A 821 -5.71 37.86 11.01
CA VAL A 821 -6.06 36.46 10.77
C VAL A 821 -6.41 35.78 12.09
N ASN A 822 -7.52 35.06 12.14
CA ASN A 822 -7.95 34.26 13.28
C ASN A 822 -7.92 32.79 12.89
N SER A 823 -7.55 31.92 13.83
CA SER A 823 -7.73 30.48 13.70
C SER A 823 -9.19 30.06 13.89
N SER A 824 -9.52 28.84 13.48
CA SER A 824 -10.71 28.15 14.00
C SER A 824 -10.62 28.01 15.51
N THR A 825 -11.78 27.80 16.16
CA THR A 825 -11.88 27.51 17.59
C THR A 825 -11.71 26.01 17.80
N VAL A 826 -10.90 25.63 18.76
CA VAL A 826 -10.79 24.25 19.25
C VAL A 826 -11.45 24.13 20.61
N GLU A 827 -11.91 22.93 20.96
CA GLU A 827 -12.57 22.64 22.23
C GLU A 827 -11.98 21.41 22.90
N HIS A 828 -12.06 21.38 24.23
CA HIS A 828 -11.66 20.22 25.02
C HIS A 828 -12.39 20.21 26.37
N THR A 829 -12.85 19.03 26.81
CA THR A 829 -13.42 18.83 28.11
C THR A 829 -12.44 18.13 29.03
N ILE A 830 -12.13 18.74 30.16
CA ILE A 830 -11.30 18.16 31.22
C ILE A 830 -12.22 17.65 32.31
N LEU A 831 -12.32 16.32 32.43
CA LEU A 831 -13.28 15.66 33.31
C LEU A 831 -12.71 15.52 34.72
N LYS A 832 -13.47 15.99 35.74
CA LYS A 832 -13.16 15.70 37.15
C LYS A 832 -13.78 14.39 37.57
N VAL A 833 -12.97 13.42 37.90
CA VAL A 833 -13.40 12.13 38.47
C VAL A 833 -13.62 12.32 39.96
N ASN A 834 -14.87 12.19 40.39
CA ASN A 834 -15.32 12.55 41.78
C ASN A 834 -15.13 11.40 42.77
N HIS A 835 -14.48 10.34 42.43
CA HIS A 835 -14.17 9.22 43.32
C HIS A 835 -12.66 8.96 43.41
N ALA A 836 -12.23 8.28 44.43
CA ALA A 836 -10.86 7.86 44.64
C ALA A 836 -10.75 6.32 44.63
N TRP A 837 -11.52 5.66 43.74
CA TRP A 837 -11.52 4.23 43.60
C TRP A 837 -10.19 3.76 43.01
N LYS A 838 -9.89 2.48 43.27
CA LYS A 838 -8.75 1.83 42.70
C LYS A 838 -9.19 0.52 42.06
N MET A 839 -8.77 0.32 40.84
CA MET A 839 -9.05 -0.91 40.13
C MET A 839 -7.79 -1.73 39.94
N THR A 840 -7.94 -3.04 39.94
CA THR A 840 -6.91 -4.00 39.54
C THR A 840 -7.53 -5.00 38.59
N LEU A 841 -6.82 -5.32 37.52
CA LEU A 841 -7.19 -6.36 36.56
C LEU A 841 -6.42 -7.64 36.86
N GLU A 842 -7.07 -8.81 36.76
CA GLU A 842 -6.41 -10.11 36.91
C GLU A 842 -5.53 -10.43 35.70
N HIS A 843 -6.01 -10.07 34.50
CA HIS A 843 -5.25 -10.11 33.24
C HIS A 843 -5.09 -8.71 32.71
N ALA A 844 -3.88 -8.37 32.25
CA ALA A 844 -3.64 -7.11 31.57
C ALA A 844 -4.37 -7.10 30.21
N PRO A 845 -4.93 -5.95 29.78
CA PRO A 845 -5.37 -5.79 28.41
C PRO A 845 -4.17 -5.90 27.44
N ASP A 846 -4.45 -6.20 26.19
CA ASP A 846 -3.42 -6.25 25.14
C ASP A 846 -2.75 -4.87 25.00
N ASN A 847 -1.45 -4.87 24.71
CA ASN A 847 -0.65 -3.64 24.60
C ASN A 847 -1.09 -2.69 23.46
N GLN A 848 -1.87 -3.19 22.51
CA GLN A 848 -2.47 -2.39 21.45
C GLN A 848 -3.70 -1.60 21.91
N TYR A 849 -4.36 -2.04 23.00
CA TYR A 849 -5.67 -1.56 23.43
C TYR A 849 -5.68 -1.31 24.94
N LEU A 850 -4.97 -0.28 25.38
CA LEU A 850 -4.80 0.04 26.81
C LEU A 850 -5.75 1.13 27.32
N ALA A 851 -6.46 1.86 26.46
CA ALA A 851 -7.40 2.94 26.78
C ALA A 851 -6.88 4.01 27.76
N GLY A 852 -5.59 4.18 27.89
CA GLY A 852 -4.99 5.14 28.85
C GLY A 852 -4.49 4.50 30.14
N GLY A 853 -4.58 3.18 30.30
CA GLY A 853 -3.90 2.41 31.35
C GLY A 853 -4.78 1.77 32.39
N ASP A 854 -4.19 1.46 33.55
CA ASP A 854 -4.78 0.54 34.56
C ASP A 854 -6.11 0.98 35.16
N GLN A 855 -6.46 2.26 35.09
CA GLN A 855 -7.70 2.80 35.65
C GLN A 855 -8.71 3.21 34.58
N ALA A 856 -8.46 2.92 33.32
CA ALA A 856 -9.28 3.38 32.21
C ALA A 856 -10.75 2.94 32.32
N LEU A 857 -11.05 1.73 32.82
CA LEU A 857 -12.41 1.26 32.97
C LEU A 857 -13.21 1.93 34.10
N ILE A 858 -12.63 2.91 34.82
CA ILE A 858 -13.31 3.68 35.87
C ILE A 858 -12.95 5.17 35.81
N ASP A 859 -12.56 5.70 34.66
CA ASP A 859 -12.12 7.08 34.51
C ASP A 859 -13.23 8.02 34.02
N GLY A 860 -14.41 7.47 33.71
CA GLY A 860 -15.59 8.20 33.25
C GLY A 860 -15.54 8.56 31.76
N LEU A 861 -14.67 7.93 30.96
CA LEU A 861 -14.55 8.16 29.53
C LEU A 861 -15.15 6.99 28.74
N GLU A 862 -16.17 7.28 27.96
CA GLU A 862 -16.85 6.29 27.15
C GLU A 862 -16.20 6.19 25.75
N GLY A 863 -16.14 4.98 25.22
CA GLY A 863 -15.63 4.67 23.89
C GLY A 863 -16.64 4.95 22.79
N SER A 864 -16.13 5.26 21.62
CA SER A 864 -16.92 5.36 20.38
C SER A 864 -17.24 3.98 19.81
N HIS A 865 -17.99 3.94 18.69
CA HIS A 865 -18.20 2.68 17.95
C HIS A 865 -16.93 2.21 17.17
N ASP A 866 -15.88 3.01 17.12
CA ASP A 866 -14.58 2.61 16.56
C ASP A 866 -13.59 2.30 17.70
N PHE A 867 -13.27 1.02 17.87
CA PHE A 867 -12.36 0.55 18.92
C PHE A 867 -10.92 1.12 18.79
N ARG A 868 -10.58 1.71 17.64
CA ARG A 868 -9.25 2.26 17.33
C ARG A 868 -9.06 3.69 17.81
N THR A 869 -10.12 4.35 18.32
CA THR A 869 -10.06 5.75 18.80
C THR A 869 -9.42 5.91 20.19
N GLY A 870 -9.08 4.79 20.85
CA GLY A 870 -8.19 4.77 22.01
C GLY A 870 -8.88 4.77 23.38
N GLU A 871 -10.20 4.51 23.47
CA GLU A 871 -10.96 4.41 24.73
C GLU A 871 -11.25 2.98 25.17
N TRP A 872 -10.95 1.99 24.34
CA TRP A 872 -11.28 0.59 24.58
C TRP A 872 -10.09 -0.21 25.12
N GLN A 873 -10.29 -0.97 26.19
CA GLN A 873 -9.37 -2.02 26.62
C GLN A 873 -9.73 -3.35 25.98
N GLY A 874 -8.78 -3.96 25.27
CA GLY A 874 -8.96 -5.21 24.53
C GLY A 874 -8.36 -6.41 25.24
N PHE A 875 -9.12 -7.53 25.30
CA PHE A 875 -8.71 -8.81 25.90
C PHE A 875 -8.82 -9.91 24.84
N TRP A 876 -7.69 -10.55 24.52
CA TRP A 876 -7.64 -11.63 23.53
C TRP A 876 -7.64 -13.01 24.18
N GLY A 877 -8.73 -13.74 24.05
CA GLY A 877 -8.83 -15.12 24.55
C GLY A 877 -8.70 -15.28 26.07
N VAL A 878 -8.61 -14.19 26.83
CA VAL A 878 -8.50 -14.20 28.30
C VAL A 878 -9.72 -13.51 28.93
N PRO A 879 -10.12 -13.90 30.16
CA PRO A 879 -11.22 -13.24 30.85
C PRO A 879 -10.85 -11.81 31.28
N MET A 880 -11.80 -10.89 31.20
CA MET A 880 -11.72 -9.62 31.91
C MET A 880 -12.25 -9.83 33.34
N VAL A 881 -11.38 -9.63 34.34
CA VAL A 881 -11.77 -9.66 35.77
C VAL A 881 -11.23 -8.39 36.41
N ALA A 882 -12.14 -7.46 36.73
CA ALA A 882 -11.84 -6.19 37.37
C ALA A 882 -12.26 -6.22 38.84
N ARG A 883 -11.33 -5.85 39.73
CA ARG A 883 -11.60 -5.66 41.16
C ARG A 883 -11.48 -4.21 41.54
N ILE A 884 -12.57 -3.62 42.01
CA ILE A 884 -12.66 -2.19 42.35
C ILE A 884 -12.74 -2.03 43.88
N ASP A 885 -11.81 -1.28 44.49
CA ASP A 885 -11.90 -0.79 45.87
C ASP A 885 -12.58 0.59 45.88
N LEU A 886 -13.79 0.67 46.38
CA LEU A 886 -14.55 1.90 46.51
C LEU A 886 -14.02 2.82 47.62
N GLY A 887 -12.93 2.40 48.32
CA GLY A 887 -12.28 3.16 49.39
C GLY A 887 -13.00 3.11 50.74
N ARG A 888 -14.29 2.82 50.74
CA ARG A 888 -15.14 2.68 51.95
C ARG A 888 -16.31 1.76 51.66
N VAL A 889 -16.92 1.26 52.69
CA VAL A 889 -18.20 0.58 52.58
C VAL A 889 -19.29 1.61 52.21
N CYS A 890 -20.05 1.32 51.16
CA CYS A 890 -21.15 2.17 50.68
C CYS A 890 -22.30 1.31 50.11
N ASP A 891 -23.43 1.98 49.92
CA ASP A 891 -24.62 1.38 49.32
C ASP A 891 -24.56 1.65 47.79
N VAL A 892 -24.15 0.66 47.03
CA VAL A 892 -24.14 0.65 45.56
C VAL A 892 -25.56 0.39 45.08
N GLN A 893 -26.11 1.23 44.23
CA GLN A 893 -27.47 1.11 43.70
C GLN A 893 -27.52 0.21 42.45
N ASN A 894 -26.58 0.43 41.55
CA ASN A 894 -26.38 -0.41 40.36
C ASN A 894 -24.92 -0.38 39.92
N VAL A 895 -24.55 -1.36 39.12
CA VAL A 895 -23.27 -1.45 38.41
C VAL A 895 -23.54 -1.69 36.94
N GLU A 896 -22.91 -0.91 36.08
CA GLU A 896 -23.04 -0.99 34.63
C GLU A 896 -21.69 -1.19 33.98
N VAL A 897 -21.64 -2.05 32.97
CA VAL A 897 -20.42 -2.38 32.21
C VAL A 897 -20.73 -2.27 30.73
N HIS A 898 -19.89 -1.56 29.97
CA HIS A 898 -20.01 -1.44 28.53
C HIS A 898 -19.04 -2.35 27.83
N ALA A 899 -19.50 -3.06 26.81
CA ALA A 899 -18.69 -3.88 25.94
C ALA A 899 -19.03 -3.62 24.46
N LEU A 900 -18.01 -3.60 23.59
CA LEU A 900 -18.20 -3.42 22.16
C LEU A 900 -18.53 -4.76 21.49
N GLN A 901 -19.46 -4.74 20.54
CA GLN A 901 -19.63 -5.79 19.55
C GLN A 901 -19.37 -5.23 18.16
N ASP A 902 -18.33 -5.72 17.49
CA ASP A 902 -18.00 -5.50 16.10
C ASP A 902 -17.36 -6.80 15.59
N ILE A 903 -18.18 -7.65 14.99
CA ILE A 903 -17.73 -9.02 14.67
C ILE A 903 -16.75 -9.09 13.51
N LYS A 904 -16.73 -8.10 12.59
CA LYS A 904 -15.82 -8.10 11.45
C LYS A 904 -14.34 -8.14 11.87
N PRO A 905 -13.86 -7.30 12.81
CA PRO A 905 -12.51 -7.38 13.38
C PRO A 905 -12.43 -8.36 14.58
N TRP A 906 -13.32 -9.33 14.67
CA TRP A 906 -13.30 -10.41 15.65
C TRP A 906 -13.63 -10.01 17.10
N ILE A 907 -14.44 -8.94 17.27
CA ILE A 907 -14.85 -8.42 18.59
C ILE A 907 -16.27 -8.86 18.89
N TRP A 908 -16.46 -9.62 19.98
CA TRP A 908 -17.77 -10.02 20.49
C TRP A 908 -17.97 -9.54 21.92
N ALA A 909 -19.15 -9.00 22.23
CA ALA A 909 -19.57 -8.75 23.58
C ALA A 909 -19.63 -10.09 24.37
N PRO A 910 -19.16 -10.18 25.63
CA PRO A 910 -19.15 -11.41 26.40
C PRO A 910 -20.57 -11.96 26.58
N ARG A 911 -20.74 -13.28 26.66
CA ARG A 911 -22.05 -13.92 26.83
C ARG A 911 -22.78 -13.43 28.07
N HIS A 912 -22.03 -13.10 29.11
CA HIS A 912 -22.54 -12.55 30.36
C HIS A 912 -21.42 -11.86 31.14
N VAL A 913 -21.83 -11.02 32.04
CA VAL A 913 -20.97 -10.42 33.05
C VAL A 913 -21.50 -10.84 34.43
N GLU A 914 -20.62 -11.34 35.30
CA GLU A 914 -20.89 -11.72 36.67
C GLU A 914 -20.42 -10.63 37.63
N PHE A 915 -21.20 -10.36 38.65
CA PHE A 915 -20.94 -9.35 39.67
C PHE A 915 -20.85 -10.02 41.03
N SER A 916 -19.80 -9.72 41.77
CA SER A 916 -19.56 -10.20 43.12
C SER A 916 -19.11 -9.09 44.04
N ALA A 917 -19.32 -9.21 45.32
CA ALA A 917 -19.01 -8.17 46.28
C ALA A 917 -18.28 -8.72 47.53
N SER A 918 -17.43 -7.88 48.15
CA SER A 918 -16.69 -8.23 49.35
C SER A 918 -16.53 -7.04 50.30
N GLN A 919 -16.57 -7.30 51.61
CA GLN A 919 -16.24 -6.31 52.63
C GLN A 919 -14.71 -6.14 52.84
N GLU A 920 -13.97 -7.20 52.65
CA GLU A 920 -12.56 -7.29 53.03
C GLU A 920 -11.61 -7.45 51.79
N GLY A 921 -12.16 -7.65 50.58
CA GLY A 921 -11.41 -7.70 49.31
C GLY A 921 -10.71 -9.04 49.01
N HIS A 922 -11.03 -10.12 49.72
CA HIS A 922 -10.44 -11.45 49.52
C HIS A 922 -11.42 -12.60 49.41
N GLU A 923 -12.64 -12.49 49.97
CA GLU A 923 -13.74 -13.43 49.77
C GLU A 923 -14.87 -12.64 49.09
N PHE A 924 -15.22 -13.03 47.86
CA PHE A 924 -16.26 -12.37 47.07
C PHE A 924 -17.53 -13.25 47.06
N GLU A 925 -18.64 -12.67 47.43
CA GLU A 925 -19.97 -13.28 47.36
C GLU A 925 -20.65 -12.90 46.05
N PHE A 926 -21.20 -13.89 45.34
CA PHE A 926 -21.91 -13.67 44.07
C PHE A 926 -23.19 -12.86 44.29
N GLU A 927 -23.35 -11.78 43.59
CA GLU A 927 -24.45 -10.86 43.65
C GLU A 927 -25.45 -11.00 42.49
N GLY A 928 -24.95 -11.28 41.31
CA GLY A 928 -25.80 -11.48 40.14
C GLY A 928 -25.02 -11.67 38.85
N ARG A 929 -25.76 -11.98 37.80
CA ARG A 929 -25.26 -12.16 36.43
C ARG A 929 -26.21 -11.48 35.47
N VAL A 930 -25.64 -10.83 34.46
CA VAL A 930 -26.39 -10.21 33.36
C VAL A 930 -25.93 -10.87 32.06
N ASP A 931 -26.87 -11.44 31.32
CA ASP A 931 -26.61 -12.10 30.04
C ASP A 931 -26.63 -11.08 28.88
N VAL A 932 -25.92 -11.38 27.80
CA VAL A 932 -25.84 -10.56 26.59
C VAL A 932 -27.21 -10.37 25.91
N THR A 933 -27.44 -9.21 25.37
CA THR A 933 -28.65 -8.89 24.60
C THR A 933 -28.42 -8.90 23.10
N ALA A 934 -27.17 -8.71 22.66
CA ALA A 934 -26.80 -8.70 21.25
C ALA A 934 -26.79 -10.13 20.66
N ALA A 935 -27.19 -10.26 19.39
CA ALA A 935 -27.12 -11.54 18.68
C ALA A 935 -25.68 -11.85 18.27
N GLU A 936 -25.28 -13.13 18.36
CA GLU A 936 -23.90 -13.54 18.05
C GLU A 936 -23.48 -13.27 16.58
N ASN A 937 -24.44 -13.26 15.68
CA ASN A 937 -24.23 -12.99 14.24
C ASN A 937 -24.67 -11.61 13.79
N ASP A 938 -24.91 -10.69 14.72
CA ASP A 938 -25.25 -9.31 14.41
C ASP A 938 -24.00 -8.58 13.88
N THR A 939 -24.07 -8.09 12.64
CA THR A 939 -22.97 -7.41 11.97
C THR A 939 -22.93 -5.91 12.23
N ASP A 940 -23.97 -5.36 12.88
CA ASP A 940 -23.99 -3.95 13.23
C ASP A 940 -23.07 -3.68 14.43
N VAL A 941 -22.27 -2.63 14.33
CA VAL A 941 -21.39 -2.20 15.44
C VAL A 941 -22.22 -1.60 16.54
N GLN A 942 -22.10 -2.12 17.77
CA GLN A 942 -22.91 -1.67 18.88
C GLN A 942 -22.17 -1.76 20.22
N VAL A 943 -22.48 -0.84 21.13
CA VAL A 943 -22.08 -0.91 22.53
C VAL A 943 -23.16 -1.66 23.30
N VAL A 944 -22.78 -2.77 23.92
CA VAL A 944 -23.66 -3.65 24.70
C VAL A 944 -23.48 -3.32 26.19
N THR A 945 -24.57 -2.97 26.87
CA THR A 945 -24.58 -2.60 28.29
C THR A 945 -25.02 -3.79 29.15
N TYR A 946 -24.21 -4.12 30.16
CA TYR A 946 -24.52 -5.11 31.21
C TYR A 946 -24.79 -4.38 32.51
N ARG A 947 -26.04 -4.27 32.91
CA ARG A 947 -26.43 -3.55 34.07
C ARG A 947 -27.05 -4.44 35.13
N LEU A 948 -26.48 -4.44 36.35
CA LEU A 948 -27.04 -5.09 37.53
C LEU A 948 -27.78 -4.07 38.40
N ASP A 949 -29.08 -4.06 38.30
CA ASP A 949 -29.97 -3.23 39.14
C ASP A 949 -30.31 -3.94 40.47
N LYS A 950 -29.35 -3.93 41.39
CA LYS A 950 -29.50 -4.56 42.70
C LYS A 950 -28.72 -3.77 43.75
N PRO A 951 -29.35 -3.28 44.83
CA PRO A 951 -28.61 -2.63 45.90
C PRO A 951 -27.63 -3.61 46.59
N ILE A 952 -26.36 -3.19 46.69
CA ILE A 952 -25.28 -3.98 47.29
C ILE A 952 -24.58 -3.13 48.36
N HIS A 953 -24.48 -3.61 49.58
CA HIS A 953 -23.74 -2.96 50.64
C HIS A 953 -22.32 -3.53 50.72
N THR A 954 -21.33 -2.80 50.15
CA THR A 954 -20.00 -3.34 49.99
C THR A 954 -18.88 -2.26 49.94
N ARG A 955 -17.63 -2.69 50.04
CA ARG A 955 -16.45 -1.90 49.74
C ARG A 955 -15.76 -2.32 48.47
N TYR A 956 -15.76 -3.62 48.16
CA TYR A 956 -15.09 -4.14 46.99
C TYR A 956 -16.09 -4.80 46.06
N LEU A 957 -15.94 -4.50 44.79
CA LEU A 957 -16.66 -5.15 43.68
C LEU A 957 -15.69 -5.98 42.83
N GLU A 958 -16.15 -7.16 42.43
CA GLU A 958 -15.50 -7.93 41.39
C GLU A 958 -16.48 -8.09 40.21
N ILE A 959 -16.01 -7.72 39.03
CA ILE A 959 -16.73 -7.81 37.78
C ILE A 959 -15.96 -8.77 36.86
N ALA A 960 -16.60 -9.87 36.44
CA ALA A 960 -15.97 -10.92 35.64
C ALA A 960 -16.74 -11.19 34.35
N ALA A 961 -16.05 -11.07 33.24
CA ALA A 961 -16.54 -11.44 31.91
C ALA A 961 -15.66 -12.53 31.32
N ALA A 962 -16.28 -13.67 31.05
CA ALA A 962 -15.56 -14.79 30.44
C ALA A 962 -15.51 -14.66 28.92
N PRO A 963 -14.39 -15.02 28.26
CA PRO A 963 -14.32 -15.05 26.82
C PRO A 963 -15.30 -16.08 26.24
N HIS A 964 -15.78 -15.80 25.05
CA HIS A 964 -16.48 -16.82 24.26
C HIS A 964 -15.53 -17.99 23.93
N SER A 965 -16.11 -19.13 23.52
CA SER A 965 -15.40 -20.13 22.73
C SER A 965 -14.87 -19.49 21.43
N SER A 966 -14.01 -20.20 20.67
CA SER A 966 -13.45 -19.76 19.40
C SER A 966 -14.47 -19.09 18.46
N ILE A 967 -13.98 -18.33 17.52
CA ILE A 967 -14.79 -17.68 16.47
C ILE A 967 -15.61 -18.74 15.72
N PRO A 968 -16.91 -18.52 15.44
CA PRO A 968 -17.80 -19.50 14.83
C PRO A 968 -17.37 -19.91 13.41
N GLU A 969 -17.78 -21.12 13.01
CA GLU A 969 -17.47 -21.69 11.69
C GLU A 969 -17.96 -20.87 10.48
N TRP A 970 -19.02 -20.09 10.66
CA TRP A 970 -19.56 -19.23 9.59
C TRP A 970 -18.74 -17.94 9.37
N HIS A 971 -17.79 -17.63 10.24
CA HIS A 971 -17.00 -16.41 10.18
C HIS A 971 -15.62 -16.67 9.55
N LEU A 972 -15.07 -15.69 8.82
CA LEU A 972 -13.75 -15.79 8.17
C LEU A 972 -12.60 -16.10 9.14
N GLY A 973 -12.69 -15.60 10.38
CA GLY A 973 -11.71 -15.86 11.44
C GLY A 973 -11.91 -17.15 12.21
N ARG A 974 -12.74 -18.10 11.74
CA ARG A 974 -13.11 -19.35 12.44
C ARG A 974 -11.93 -20.07 13.09
N GLY A 975 -12.16 -20.60 14.27
CA GLY A 975 -11.17 -21.38 15.02
C GLY A 975 -10.18 -20.54 15.85
N ASN A 976 -10.08 -19.22 15.61
CA ASN A 976 -9.28 -18.32 16.43
C ASN A 976 -10.05 -17.88 17.69
N ASP A 977 -9.32 -17.29 18.64
CA ASP A 977 -9.91 -16.67 19.82
C ASP A 977 -10.64 -15.38 19.44
N ARG A 978 -11.61 -14.97 20.26
CA ARG A 978 -12.36 -13.72 20.11
C ARG A 978 -11.77 -12.63 20.96
N TRP A 979 -11.83 -11.40 20.48
CA TRP A 979 -11.62 -10.21 21.27
C TRP A 979 -12.83 -9.88 22.12
N MET A 980 -12.61 -9.37 23.35
CA MET A 980 -13.58 -8.63 24.15
C MET A 980 -13.04 -7.24 24.42
N PHE A 981 -13.86 -6.21 24.22
CA PHE A 981 -13.49 -4.83 24.42
C PHE A 981 -14.42 -4.17 25.44
N PHE A 982 -13.82 -3.46 26.41
CA PHE A 982 -14.53 -2.72 27.45
C PHE A 982 -13.98 -1.31 27.53
N ASP A 983 -14.84 -0.32 27.78
CA ASP A 983 -14.46 1.07 27.96
C ASP A 983 -14.68 1.59 29.37
N GLU A 984 -15.86 1.33 30.00
CA GLU A 984 -16.21 1.91 31.28
C GLU A 984 -17.00 0.94 32.17
N ILE A 985 -16.72 0.99 33.47
CA ILE A 985 -17.50 0.37 34.56
C ILE A 985 -18.07 1.47 35.43
N GLN A 986 -19.34 1.75 35.28
CA GLN A 986 -20.05 2.76 36.05
C GLN A 986 -20.62 2.15 37.34
N VAL A 987 -20.41 2.82 38.47
CA VAL A 987 -20.92 2.38 39.78
C VAL A 987 -21.72 3.53 40.42
N ASP A 988 -23.02 3.37 40.52
CA ASP A 988 -23.86 4.32 41.17
C ASP A 988 -23.90 4.08 42.67
N ILE A 989 -23.50 5.07 43.46
CA ILE A 989 -23.46 5.01 44.92
C ILE A 989 -24.50 6.01 45.47
N GLU A 990 -25.30 5.59 46.47
CA GLU A 990 -26.18 6.49 47.17
C GLU A 990 -25.37 7.63 47.82
N ALA A 991 -25.78 8.87 47.57
CA ALA A 991 -25.09 10.02 48.15
C ALA A 991 -25.11 9.89 49.69
N PRO A 992 -24.02 10.15 50.41
CA PRO A 992 -23.88 9.99 51.82
C PRO A 992 -24.78 10.91 52.64
#